data_15cc943727e5a2f1be4ab72584e2b88e
#
_entry.id   15cc943727e5a2f1be4ab72584e2b88e
#
_cell.length_a   1.000
_cell.length_b   1.000
_cell.length_c   1.000
_cell.angle_alpha   90.00
_cell.angle_beta   90.00
_cell.angle_gamma   90.00
#
_symmetry.space_group_name_H-M   'P 1'
#
loop_
_entity.id
_entity.type
_entity.pdbx_description
1 polymer ?
#
loop_
_entity_poly.entity_id
_entity_poly.type
_entity_poly.pdbx_seq_one_letter_code
_entity_poly.pdbx_strand_id
1 'polypeptide(L)'
;EICACLVGSEMCIRDSGYTKPGRTDKAKDLDAIMHQRVGFYVSKSGRLIAMGNYGVALDKKDDPNDGNGIGRVVREIKKDGSFGPIYFIYYNHAFNEKNTSYPYFKRSKDKEFVKACQEILDNPRYRMQWVEEADRNDPLIPLHKEYKAYCDYTLPDGRLVSLWKHALTSISEDGGNTWAQPVERAKGFVNSNAKIWGQRLSDGTYATVYNPSEFRWPLAISLSKDGLEYTTLNLVHGEITPMRYGGNYKSFGPQYVRGIQEGNGTPPDGDLWVTYSMNKEDMWVSHIPVPVRAHASEHADDDFAGYKDLSELTDWNLYSLQWAPVSLDGKWLVLQDKDLFDYARVERKIPATKELKVSFELMAEQNDKGLLQIEFLDENGIACSRLELTPDGLFRAKGGARFGNLLKYEPGKTYKVEVELSVANRMVIVYVDGKKVGQRMFFAPVPAIERVMFRTGAQRTYPTVDTPADWYGILPDAGEQEPLCTYRIANFKTASADKDAGAAFLKYKDFKPYVDYFNSMEDENIAQAIPNARASQWMEENIPLFECSQKNFEEMYYYRWWTLRKHIKETPVGYGMTEFLVNRSYADKYNLIACAIGHHIYESRWLRNPEYLNQIIHTWYRGNEGGPMAKMTKFSSWNADAVLGRYMVDGNKEFLLDMVKDLEAEYARWEKTNRLPNGLYWQGDVQDGMEESISGGRRKQYARPTINSYMYGNAKALSLIGIMTGDEGMAMKYGLKADSIKTLVQDKLWNTDHHFFETMRGDASAEVREAIGYIPWYFNLPDASSKYTVAWKEVMDEKGFSAPYGLTTAERRHPEFRTHGVGKCEWDGAIWPFASAQTLTAMANFMNNYCLLYTSPSPRDMRRS
;
A
#
# COMPACT_ATOMS: atom_id res chain seq x y z
N GLU A 1 13.05 -10.85 33.04
CA GLU A 1 12.15 -11.76 33.80
C GLU A 1 10.81 -11.11 34.20
N ILE A 2 10.79 -9.84 34.59
CA ILE A 2 9.53 -9.12 34.96
C ILE A 2 8.60 -9.00 33.75
N CYS A 3 9.12 -8.66 32.59
CA CYS A 3 8.31 -8.53 31.38
C CYS A 3 7.84 -9.89 30.86
N ALA A 4 8.66 -10.94 30.90
CA ALA A 4 8.28 -12.26 30.42
C ALA A 4 7.10 -12.86 31.22
N CYS A 5 7.03 -12.61 32.53
CA CYS A 5 5.89 -12.99 33.35
C CYS A 5 4.63 -12.14 33.11
N LEU A 6 4.79 -10.94 32.53
CA LEU A 6 3.76 -9.92 32.51
C LEU A 6 2.95 -9.82 31.21
N VAL A 7 3.50 -10.24 30.09
CA VAL A 7 2.81 -10.13 28.77
C VAL A 7 2.89 -11.42 27.95
N GLY A 8 3.91 -12.25 28.15
CA GLY A 8 4.11 -13.51 27.41
C GLY A 8 3.53 -14.77 28.05
N SER A 9 2.90 -14.67 29.21
CA SER A 9 2.51 -15.81 30.02
C SER A 9 1.34 -16.65 29.49
N GLU A 10 0.76 -16.30 28.37
CA GLU A 10 -0.17 -17.21 27.67
C GLU A 10 0.51 -18.47 27.15
N MET A 11 1.84 -18.55 27.22
CA MET A 11 2.62 -19.60 26.60
C MET A 11 3.40 -20.50 27.53
N CYS A 12 3.67 -20.06 28.72
CA CYS A 12 4.37 -20.89 29.66
C CYS A 12 3.45 -21.98 30.16
N ILE A 13 3.78 -23.20 29.83
CA ILE A 13 3.32 -24.40 30.53
C ILE A 13 2.01 -25.00 29.95
N ARG A 14 2.13 -25.71 28.83
CA ARG A 14 1.06 -26.57 28.33
C ARG A 14 1.50 -27.98 27.90
N ASP A 15 2.59 -28.51 28.43
CA ASP A 15 3.12 -29.78 27.94
C ASP A 15 2.80 -31.00 28.81
N SER A 16 2.10 -30.84 29.91
CA SER A 16 1.69 -31.96 30.79
C SER A 16 0.19 -32.22 30.74
N GLY A 17 -0.20 -33.44 31.02
CA GLY A 17 -1.58 -33.88 31.02
C GLY A 17 -2.41 -33.20 32.10
N TYR A 18 -3.51 -32.57 31.73
CA TYR A 18 -4.41 -31.91 32.67
C TYR A 18 -5.41 -32.89 33.24
N THR A 19 -5.45 -32.93 34.56
CA THR A 19 -6.60 -33.53 35.26
C THR A 19 -7.60 -32.44 35.61
N LYS A 20 -8.88 -32.75 35.54
CA LYS A 20 -9.94 -31.82 35.87
C LYS A 20 -9.86 -31.51 37.39
N PRO A 21 -9.43 -30.29 37.77
CA PRO A 21 -9.25 -29.98 39.16
C PRO A 21 -10.60 -29.86 39.89
N GLY A 22 -10.62 -30.12 41.16
CA GLY A 22 -11.62 -29.57 42.03
C GLY A 22 -11.61 -28.06 42.00
N ARG A 23 -12.67 -27.39 42.49
CA ARG A 23 -12.72 -25.89 42.48
C ARG A 23 -11.80 -25.31 43.54
N THR A 24 -10.49 -25.50 43.38
CA THR A 24 -9.42 -24.95 44.23
C THR A 24 -8.10 -24.93 43.48
N ASP A 25 -7.28 -23.93 43.72
CA ASP A 25 -5.90 -23.85 43.22
C ASP A 25 -4.92 -24.70 44.08
N LYS A 26 -5.41 -25.32 45.14
CA LYS A 26 -4.63 -26.18 46.04
C LYS A 26 -4.72 -27.67 45.69
N ALA A 27 -5.48 -28.01 44.64
CA ALA A 27 -5.59 -29.40 44.19
C ALA A 27 -4.24 -29.92 43.69
N LYS A 28 -3.89 -31.16 44.09
CA LYS A 28 -2.59 -31.74 43.73
C LYS A 28 -2.45 -32.11 42.26
N ASP A 29 -3.57 -32.15 41.54
CA ASP A 29 -3.65 -32.60 40.17
C ASP A 29 -3.73 -31.43 39.16
N LEU A 30 -3.39 -30.19 39.59
CA LEU A 30 -3.35 -29.05 38.70
C LEU A 30 -2.04 -29.03 37.90
N ASP A 31 -2.14 -29.16 36.60
CA ASP A 31 -0.98 -29.11 35.72
C ASP A 31 -0.47 -27.69 35.48
N ALA A 32 -1.33 -26.68 35.53
CA ALA A 32 -0.93 -25.31 35.42
C ALA A 32 -1.86 -24.33 36.13
N ILE A 33 -1.29 -23.51 36.97
CA ILE A 33 -1.86 -22.27 37.46
C ILE A 33 -1.18 -21.14 36.72
N MET A 34 -1.97 -20.25 36.14
CA MET A 34 -1.44 -19.19 35.28
C MET A 34 -1.75 -17.80 35.80
N HIS A 35 -0.74 -16.93 35.77
CA HIS A 35 -0.90 -15.50 35.92
C HIS A 35 -0.88 -14.89 34.50
N GLN A 36 -1.96 -14.29 34.07
CA GLN A 36 -2.09 -13.81 32.70
C GLN A 36 -2.59 -12.38 32.65
N ARG A 37 -2.44 -11.75 31.46
CA ARG A 37 -3.04 -10.46 31.12
C ARG A 37 -2.75 -9.40 32.16
N VAL A 38 -1.49 -9.25 32.49
CA VAL A 38 -1.04 -8.32 33.51
C VAL A 38 -1.17 -6.88 33.02
N GLY A 39 -1.73 -6.03 33.86
CA GLY A 39 -1.77 -4.59 33.73
C GLY A 39 -1.03 -3.94 34.90
N PHE A 40 -0.81 -2.65 34.78
CA PHE A 40 -0.13 -1.86 35.80
C PHE A 40 -0.99 -0.71 36.25
N TYR A 41 -0.82 -0.35 37.52
CA TYR A 41 -1.46 0.80 38.12
C TYR A 41 -0.45 1.53 39.00
N VAL A 42 -0.30 2.82 38.79
CA VAL A 42 0.45 3.71 39.70
C VAL A 42 -0.55 4.37 40.64
N SER A 43 -0.48 4.00 41.92
CA SER A 43 -1.38 4.53 42.93
C SER A 43 -1.14 6.03 43.20
N LYS A 44 -2.09 6.70 43.81
CA LYS A 44 -1.96 8.09 44.23
C LYS A 44 -0.76 8.34 45.17
N SER A 45 -0.29 7.33 45.86
CA SER A 45 0.93 7.34 46.67
C SER A 45 2.22 7.03 45.90
N GLY A 46 2.14 6.82 44.60
CA GLY A 46 3.30 6.53 43.72
C GLY A 46 3.77 5.07 43.76
N ARG A 47 2.97 4.14 44.27
CA ARG A 47 3.28 2.72 44.27
C ARG A 47 2.90 2.08 42.92
N LEU A 48 3.77 1.29 42.37
CA LEU A 48 3.50 0.52 41.16
C LEU A 48 2.91 -0.85 41.53
N ILE A 49 1.65 -1.04 41.16
CA ILE A 49 0.90 -2.29 41.39
C ILE A 49 0.76 -3.03 40.07
N ALA A 50 1.25 -4.25 40.03
CA ALA A 50 0.95 -5.20 38.95
C ALA A 50 -0.32 -5.97 39.30
N MET A 51 -1.23 -6.11 38.35
CA MET A 51 -2.48 -6.85 38.51
C MET A 51 -2.66 -7.80 37.31
N GLY A 52 -3.25 -8.95 37.56
CA GLY A 52 -3.46 -9.94 36.50
C GLY A 52 -4.57 -10.94 36.82
N ASN A 53 -4.98 -11.64 35.80
CA ASN A 53 -5.83 -12.78 35.93
C ASN A 53 -5.06 -13.95 36.58
N TYR A 54 -5.73 -14.65 37.46
CA TYR A 54 -5.25 -15.90 38.06
C TYR A 54 -6.23 -17.00 37.71
N GLY A 55 -5.80 -17.97 36.94
CA GLY A 55 -6.64 -19.02 36.43
C GLY A 55 -5.95 -20.37 36.37
N VAL A 56 -6.74 -21.40 36.16
CA VAL A 56 -6.27 -22.79 35.99
C VAL A 56 -6.74 -23.32 34.66
N ALA A 57 -5.88 -24.08 34.00
CA ALA A 57 -6.29 -24.84 32.82
C ALA A 57 -6.99 -26.14 33.32
N LEU A 58 -8.15 -26.43 32.77
CA LEU A 58 -8.96 -27.57 33.10
C LEU A 58 -8.66 -28.78 32.21
N ASP A 59 -8.17 -28.53 31.02
CA ASP A 59 -7.62 -29.54 30.10
C ASP A 59 -6.60 -28.90 29.11
N LYS A 60 -5.99 -29.74 28.29
CA LYS A 60 -4.95 -29.31 27.32
C LYS A 60 -5.41 -28.28 26.28
N LYS A 61 -6.71 -28.14 26.07
CA LYS A 61 -7.30 -27.21 25.11
C LYS A 61 -7.94 -25.99 25.75
N ASP A 62 -8.11 -26.03 27.11
CA ASP A 62 -8.75 -24.94 27.83
C ASP A 62 -7.86 -23.70 27.90
N ASP A 63 -8.47 -22.56 27.61
CA ASP A 63 -7.93 -21.26 27.94
C ASP A 63 -8.45 -20.83 29.32
N PRO A 64 -7.60 -20.69 30.35
CA PRO A 64 -8.03 -20.27 31.68
C PRO A 64 -8.75 -18.94 31.71
N ASN A 65 -8.66 -18.19 30.61
CA ASN A 65 -9.27 -16.88 30.45
C ASN A 65 -10.72 -16.94 29.97
N ASP A 66 -11.20 -18.07 29.51
CA ASP A 66 -12.56 -18.21 29.00
C ASP A 66 -13.56 -18.65 30.07
N GLY A 67 -13.59 -17.93 31.19
CA GLY A 67 -14.50 -18.20 32.32
C GLY A 67 -13.98 -19.23 33.34
N ASN A 68 -12.71 -19.64 33.23
CA ASN A 68 -12.04 -20.57 34.14
C ASN A 68 -11.09 -19.85 35.11
N GLY A 69 -11.16 -18.54 35.21
CA GLY A 69 -10.39 -17.74 36.12
C GLY A 69 -10.81 -18.00 37.60
N ILE A 70 -9.83 -18.04 38.48
CA ILE A 70 -10.04 -18.09 39.92
C ILE A 70 -10.31 -16.68 40.47
N GLY A 71 -9.65 -15.68 39.92
CA GLY A 71 -9.82 -14.31 40.32
C GLY A 71 -8.76 -13.37 39.77
N ARG A 72 -8.62 -12.23 40.40
CA ARG A 72 -7.61 -11.22 40.07
C ARG A 72 -6.63 -11.11 41.21
N VAL A 73 -5.36 -11.13 40.86
CA VAL A 73 -4.26 -11.00 41.81
C VAL A 73 -3.49 -9.70 41.58
N VAL A 74 -2.91 -9.19 42.64
CA VAL A 74 -2.09 -7.99 42.67
C VAL A 74 -0.82 -8.21 43.49
N ARG A 75 0.23 -7.49 43.09
CA ARG A 75 1.47 -7.36 43.85
C ARG A 75 2.11 -6.01 43.58
N GLU A 76 2.88 -5.53 44.52
CA GLU A 76 3.69 -4.32 44.30
C GLU A 76 5.00 -4.66 43.59
N ILE A 77 5.40 -3.79 42.66
CA ILE A 77 6.75 -3.69 42.13
C ILE A 77 7.43 -2.52 42.79
N LYS A 78 8.43 -2.78 43.60
CA LYS A 78 9.16 -1.73 44.32
C LYS A 78 10.15 -1.00 43.43
N LYS A 79 10.63 0.16 43.88
CA LYS A 79 11.57 0.99 43.11
C LYS A 79 12.90 0.31 42.77
N ASP A 80 13.32 -0.66 43.59
CA ASP A 80 14.51 -1.46 43.37
C ASP A 80 14.27 -2.67 42.44
N GLY A 81 13.08 -2.77 41.84
CA GLY A 81 12.68 -3.86 40.97
C GLY A 81 12.24 -5.13 41.72
N SER A 82 12.32 -5.17 43.05
CA SER A 82 11.86 -6.32 43.83
C SER A 82 10.34 -6.39 43.89
N PHE A 83 9.82 -7.61 44.10
CA PHE A 83 8.39 -7.89 44.16
C PHE A 83 7.85 -8.04 45.55
N GLY A 84 6.73 -7.42 45.85
CA GLY A 84 5.92 -7.67 47.03
C GLY A 84 5.22 -9.03 47.01
N PRO A 85 4.58 -9.45 48.08
CA PRO A 85 3.73 -10.65 48.13
C PRO A 85 2.54 -10.53 47.19
N ILE A 86 2.03 -11.69 46.74
CA ILE A 86 0.84 -11.75 45.89
C ILE A 86 -0.40 -11.82 46.80
N TYR A 87 -1.44 -11.06 46.40
CA TYR A 87 -2.73 -11.05 47.05
C TYR A 87 -3.83 -11.14 46.02
N PHE A 88 -4.99 -11.76 46.36
CA PHE A 88 -6.20 -11.58 45.58
C PHE A 88 -6.77 -10.18 45.85
N ILE A 89 -7.18 -9.50 44.77
CA ILE A 89 -7.96 -8.27 44.82
C ILE A 89 -9.44 -8.55 44.60
N TYR A 90 -9.75 -9.63 43.89
CA TYR A 90 -11.09 -10.07 43.57
C TYR A 90 -11.10 -11.58 43.36
N TYR A 91 -12.14 -12.26 43.82
CA TYR A 91 -12.40 -13.66 43.59
C TYR A 91 -13.55 -13.83 42.63
N ASN A 92 -13.39 -14.71 41.65
CA ASN A 92 -14.50 -15.15 40.83
C ASN A 92 -15.45 -16.07 41.63
N HIS A 93 -16.62 -16.26 41.08
CA HIS A 93 -17.66 -17.08 41.69
C HIS A 93 -17.13 -18.44 42.19
N ALA A 94 -17.49 -18.85 43.40
CA ALA A 94 -17.07 -20.07 44.09
C ALA A 94 -15.62 -20.10 44.64
N PHE A 95 -14.85 -19.02 44.49
CA PHE A 95 -13.51 -18.94 45.09
C PHE A 95 -13.47 -17.98 46.27
N ASN A 96 -12.56 -18.23 47.20
CA ASN A 96 -12.35 -17.40 48.39
C ASN A 96 -11.00 -17.80 49.06
N GLU A 97 -10.65 -17.15 50.18
CA GLU A 97 -9.39 -17.44 50.90
C GLU A 97 -9.23 -18.87 51.38
N LYS A 98 -10.33 -19.64 51.54
CA LYS A 98 -10.24 -21.05 52.06
C LYS A 98 -9.79 -22.02 51.00
N ASN A 99 -10.17 -21.75 49.73
CA ASN A 99 -9.90 -22.64 48.62
C ASN A 99 -8.88 -22.09 47.60
N THR A 100 -8.13 -21.03 47.96
CA THR A 100 -7.11 -20.42 47.12
C THR A 100 -5.77 -20.32 47.85
N SER A 101 -4.65 -20.16 47.12
CA SER A 101 -3.30 -20.17 47.64
C SER A 101 -2.84 -18.83 48.20
N TYR A 102 -3.41 -17.72 47.74
CA TYR A 102 -3.02 -16.40 48.18
C TYR A 102 -4.08 -15.75 49.07
N PRO A 103 -3.68 -14.90 50.03
CA PRO A 103 -4.63 -14.17 50.87
C PRO A 103 -5.32 -13.05 50.11
N TYR A 104 -6.44 -12.58 50.62
CA TYR A 104 -7.13 -11.39 50.13
C TYR A 104 -6.33 -10.12 50.50
N PHE A 105 -6.27 -9.11 49.63
CA PHE A 105 -5.40 -7.94 49.83
C PHE A 105 -5.60 -7.21 51.13
N LYS A 106 -6.82 -7.23 51.68
CA LYS A 106 -7.12 -6.65 52.99
C LYS A 106 -6.42 -7.31 54.18
N ARG A 107 -5.77 -8.48 53.96
CA ARG A 107 -4.92 -9.15 54.95
C ARG A 107 -3.49 -8.61 55.01
N SER A 108 -3.12 -7.73 54.05
CA SER A 108 -1.80 -7.09 54.10
C SER A 108 -1.70 -6.18 55.32
N LYS A 109 -0.54 -6.21 55.99
CA LYS A 109 -0.22 -5.29 57.10
C LYS A 109 0.12 -3.88 56.55
N ASP A 110 0.43 -3.76 55.30
CA ASP A 110 0.76 -2.51 54.63
C ASP A 110 -0.52 -1.76 54.23
N LYS A 111 -0.89 -0.76 55.05
CA LYS A 111 -2.11 0.01 54.82
C LYS A 111 -2.13 0.81 53.50
N GLU A 112 -0.95 1.30 53.06
CA GLU A 112 -0.86 2.03 51.83
C GLU A 112 -1.01 1.12 50.59
N PHE A 113 -0.52 -0.10 50.67
CA PHE A 113 -0.79 -1.13 49.68
C PHE A 113 -2.30 -1.46 49.62
N VAL A 114 -2.93 -1.65 50.76
CA VAL A 114 -4.37 -1.89 50.81
C VAL A 114 -5.16 -0.73 50.19
N LYS A 115 -4.75 0.51 50.44
CA LYS A 115 -5.37 1.68 49.84
C LYS A 115 -5.19 1.71 48.33
N ALA A 116 -3.99 1.42 47.83
CA ALA A 116 -3.73 1.35 46.38
C ALA A 116 -4.58 0.28 45.69
N CYS A 117 -4.79 -0.88 46.32
CA CYS A 117 -5.70 -1.92 45.83
C CYS A 117 -7.16 -1.44 45.82
N GLN A 118 -7.60 -0.67 46.83
CA GLN A 118 -8.95 -0.13 46.88
C GLN A 118 -9.15 0.91 45.76
N GLU A 119 -8.16 1.73 45.47
CA GLU A 119 -8.18 2.70 44.32
C GLU A 119 -8.46 2.00 42.98
N ILE A 120 -7.89 0.79 42.78
CA ILE A 120 -8.15 -0.01 41.57
C ILE A 120 -9.62 -0.45 41.54
N LEU A 121 -10.15 -0.95 42.68
CA LEU A 121 -11.52 -1.43 42.75
C LEU A 121 -12.55 -0.32 42.58
N ASP A 122 -12.23 0.89 43.03
CA ASP A 122 -13.10 2.06 42.94
C ASP A 122 -13.15 2.70 41.55
N ASN A 123 -12.20 2.37 40.68
CA ASN A 123 -12.11 2.94 39.34
C ASN A 123 -12.65 1.98 38.26
N PRO A 124 -13.78 2.30 37.60
CA PRO A 124 -14.37 1.43 36.59
C PRO A 124 -13.44 1.18 35.40
N ARG A 125 -12.58 2.15 35.02
CA ARG A 125 -11.63 2.01 33.90
C ARG A 125 -10.66 0.84 34.10
N TYR A 126 -10.13 0.66 35.31
CA TYR A 126 -9.22 -0.47 35.59
C TYR A 126 -9.95 -1.82 35.59
N ARG A 127 -11.21 -1.84 36.05
CA ARG A 127 -12.03 -3.07 36.05
C ARG A 127 -12.45 -3.47 34.62
N MET A 128 -12.62 -2.53 33.71
CA MET A 128 -12.98 -2.81 32.33
C MET A 128 -11.95 -3.66 31.61
N GLN A 129 -10.69 -3.59 31.98
CA GLN A 129 -9.65 -4.48 31.43
C GLN A 129 -9.87 -5.97 31.75
N TRP A 130 -10.74 -6.28 32.69
CA TRP A 130 -11.04 -7.66 33.13
C TRP A 130 -12.10 -8.34 32.25
N VAL A 131 -12.69 -7.64 31.28
CA VAL A 131 -13.80 -8.16 30.44
C VAL A 131 -13.42 -9.44 29.68
N GLU A 132 -12.21 -9.56 29.21
CA GLU A 132 -11.75 -10.76 28.50
C GLU A 132 -11.64 -12.00 29.38
N GLU A 133 -11.50 -11.79 30.68
CA GLU A 133 -11.20 -12.79 31.67
C GLU A 133 -12.42 -13.08 32.54
N ALA A 134 -13.53 -12.49 32.18
CA ALA A 134 -14.70 -12.49 33.02
C ALA A 134 -15.24 -13.91 33.28
N ASP A 135 -15.42 -14.21 34.53
CA ASP A 135 -16.49 -15.14 34.88
C ASP A 135 -17.80 -14.57 34.31
N ARG A 136 -18.54 -15.40 33.60
CA ARG A 136 -19.83 -15.01 32.99
C ARG A 136 -20.85 -14.46 33.97
N ASN A 137 -20.66 -14.71 35.25
CA ASN A 137 -21.51 -14.26 36.34
C ASN A 137 -20.89 -13.12 37.16
N ASP A 138 -19.78 -12.51 36.67
CA ASP A 138 -19.11 -11.43 37.39
C ASP A 138 -19.94 -10.13 37.34
N PRO A 139 -20.52 -9.67 38.46
CA PRO A 139 -21.37 -8.48 38.49
C PRO A 139 -20.56 -7.18 38.34
N LEU A 140 -19.23 -7.24 38.47
CA LEU A 140 -18.37 -6.03 38.35
C LEU A 140 -18.11 -5.63 36.90
N ILE A 141 -18.49 -6.49 35.95
CA ILE A 141 -18.19 -6.24 34.55
C ILE A 141 -19.46 -5.89 33.78
N PRO A 142 -19.67 -4.62 33.45
CA PRO A 142 -20.94 -4.15 32.91
C PRO A 142 -21.09 -4.35 31.41
N LEU A 143 -20.05 -4.81 30.70
CA LEU A 143 -20.06 -4.93 29.26
C LEU A 143 -20.21 -6.37 28.75
N HIS A 144 -20.75 -6.49 27.54
CA HIS A 144 -20.86 -7.73 26.82
C HIS A 144 -19.49 -8.37 26.54
N LYS A 145 -19.42 -9.68 26.51
CA LYS A 145 -18.21 -10.49 26.29
C LYS A 145 -17.52 -10.25 24.93
N GLU A 146 -18.23 -9.76 23.95
CA GLU A 146 -17.70 -9.42 22.63
C GLU A 146 -16.76 -8.21 22.67
N TYR A 147 -16.87 -7.34 23.68
CA TYR A 147 -16.03 -6.15 23.81
C TYR A 147 -14.74 -6.47 24.56
N LYS A 148 -13.80 -7.11 23.85
CA LYS A 148 -12.55 -7.62 24.42
C LYS A 148 -11.36 -6.68 24.18
N ALA A 149 -10.36 -6.78 25.07
CA ALA A 149 -9.08 -6.05 24.99
C ALA A 149 -9.24 -4.53 25.09
N TYR A 150 -9.94 -4.11 26.10
CA TYR A 150 -10.21 -2.71 26.40
C TYR A 150 -8.94 -1.88 26.57
N CYS A 151 -8.93 -0.70 25.95
CA CYS A 151 -8.11 0.45 26.31
C CYS A 151 -8.94 1.73 26.13
N ASP A 152 -8.51 2.82 26.76
CA ASP A 152 -9.22 4.09 26.72
C ASP A 152 -8.26 5.27 26.78
N TYR A 153 -8.76 6.41 26.37
CA TYR A 153 -8.13 7.73 26.54
C TYR A 153 -9.19 8.82 26.72
N THR A 154 -8.76 9.96 27.25
CA THR A 154 -9.63 11.10 27.55
C THR A 154 -9.55 12.15 26.45
N LEU A 155 -10.70 12.62 25.97
CA LEU A 155 -10.82 13.79 25.09
C LEU A 155 -10.65 15.10 25.87
N PRO A 156 -10.37 16.25 25.18
CA PRO A 156 -10.19 17.52 25.84
C PRO A 156 -11.42 18.01 26.62
N ASP A 157 -12.61 17.55 26.25
CA ASP A 157 -13.88 17.87 26.91
C ASP A 157 -14.21 16.96 28.10
N GLY A 158 -13.34 16.01 28.43
CA GLY A 158 -13.46 15.08 29.53
C GLY A 158 -14.20 13.78 29.24
N ARG A 159 -14.74 13.60 28.03
CA ARG A 159 -15.32 12.33 27.60
C ARG A 159 -14.23 11.29 27.44
N LEU A 160 -14.56 10.02 27.69
CA LEU A 160 -13.67 8.89 27.41
C LEU A 160 -14.00 8.25 26.07
N VAL A 161 -12.99 7.89 25.33
CA VAL A 161 -13.11 7.02 24.14
C VAL A 161 -12.53 5.67 24.50
N SER A 162 -13.30 4.62 24.28
CA SER A 162 -12.85 3.24 24.41
C SER A 162 -12.50 2.67 23.06
N LEU A 163 -11.54 1.77 23.04
CA LEU A 163 -11.20 0.93 21.90
C LEU A 163 -11.19 -0.53 22.32
N TRP A 164 -11.72 -1.40 21.46
CA TRP A 164 -11.73 -2.87 21.60
C TRP A 164 -11.27 -3.55 20.31
N LYS A 165 -11.12 -4.86 20.37
CA LYS A 165 -10.87 -5.68 19.18
C LYS A 165 -11.85 -5.34 18.05
N HIS A 166 -11.47 -5.60 16.81
CA HIS A 166 -12.24 -5.30 15.61
C HIS A 166 -12.46 -3.80 15.36
N ALA A 167 -11.61 -2.96 15.93
CA ALA A 167 -11.72 -1.50 15.89
C ALA A 167 -13.08 -0.99 16.47
N LEU A 168 -13.67 -1.70 17.41
CA LEU A 168 -14.88 -1.24 18.07
C LEU A 168 -14.56 -0.06 18.98
N THR A 169 -15.45 0.93 19.04
CA THR A 169 -15.32 2.14 19.83
C THR A 169 -16.64 2.58 20.42
N SER A 170 -16.57 3.26 21.53
CA SER A 170 -17.71 3.95 22.13
C SER A 170 -17.24 5.10 22.99
N ILE A 171 -18.14 5.99 23.35
CA ILE A 171 -17.88 7.18 24.18
C ILE A 171 -18.59 7.01 25.51
N SER A 172 -17.91 7.40 26.59
CA SER A 172 -18.50 7.55 27.93
C SER A 172 -18.43 9.00 28.39
N GLU A 173 -19.54 9.48 28.95
CA GLU A 173 -19.68 10.84 29.51
C GLU A 173 -19.61 10.83 31.04
N ASP A 174 -19.56 9.65 31.67
CA ASP A 174 -19.66 9.46 33.12
C ASP A 174 -18.41 8.78 33.72
N GLY A 175 -17.26 8.95 33.11
CA GLY A 175 -15.97 8.43 33.59
C GLY A 175 -15.83 6.92 33.45
N GLY A 176 -16.50 6.30 32.48
CA GLY A 176 -16.40 4.87 32.15
C GLY A 176 -17.40 3.99 32.90
N ASN A 177 -18.41 4.55 33.56
CA ASN A 177 -19.47 3.76 34.20
C ASN A 177 -20.49 3.26 33.17
N THR A 178 -20.81 4.09 32.16
CA THR A 178 -21.66 3.70 31.04
C THR A 178 -21.05 4.11 29.71
N TRP A 179 -21.43 3.39 28.63
CA TRP A 179 -20.92 3.58 27.29
C TRP A 179 -22.06 3.74 26.30
N ALA A 180 -21.91 4.68 25.36
CA ALA A 180 -22.91 4.92 24.33
C ALA A 180 -23.19 3.67 23.50
N GLN A 181 -24.46 3.49 23.16
CA GLN A 181 -24.94 2.37 22.33
C GLN A 181 -25.68 2.89 21.10
N PRO A 182 -25.57 2.22 19.95
CA PRO A 182 -24.76 1.03 19.70
C PRO A 182 -23.26 1.33 19.70
N VAL A 183 -22.44 0.31 19.97
CA VAL A 183 -20.99 0.38 19.78
C VAL A 183 -20.71 0.38 18.28
N GLU A 184 -19.85 1.28 17.84
CA GLU A 184 -19.54 1.50 16.44
C GLU A 184 -18.12 1.04 16.11
N ARG A 185 -17.78 1.05 14.82
CA ARG A 185 -16.39 0.90 14.38
C ARG A 185 -15.72 2.27 14.35
N ALA A 186 -14.50 2.34 14.87
CA ALA A 186 -13.68 3.54 14.80
C ALA A 186 -13.42 3.93 13.33
N LYS A 187 -13.44 5.23 13.05
CA LYS A 187 -13.24 5.76 11.70
C LYS A 187 -11.76 5.86 11.35
N GLY A 188 -11.44 5.52 10.11
CA GLY A 188 -10.12 5.73 9.51
C GLY A 188 -9.12 4.59 9.69
N PHE A 189 -9.45 3.52 10.40
CA PHE A 189 -8.61 2.33 10.47
C PHE A 189 -9.40 1.03 10.63
N VAL A 190 -8.77 -0.09 10.35
CA VAL A 190 -9.32 -1.43 10.54
C VAL A 190 -8.40 -2.24 11.43
N ASN A 191 -8.96 -2.98 12.35
CA ASN A 191 -8.25 -3.91 13.22
C ASN A 191 -8.96 -5.27 13.22
N SER A 192 -8.19 -6.34 13.16
CA SER A 192 -8.72 -7.70 13.27
C SER A 192 -9.13 -8.05 14.71
N ASN A 193 -9.18 -9.33 15.02
CA ASN A 193 -9.39 -9.80 16.40
C ASN A 193 -8.16 -9.61 17.33
N ALA A 194 -7.14 -8.86 16.88
CA ALA A 194 -5.98 -8.53 17.68
C ALA A 194 -6.29 -7.46 18.74
N LYS A 195 -5.48 -7.42 19.78
CA LYS A 195 -5.53 -6.32 20.76
C LYS A 195 -5.10 -5.02 20.09
N ILE A 196 -5.64 -3.93 20.57
CA ILE A 196 -5.39 -2.57 20.12
C ILE A 196 -4.95 -1.75 21.33
N TRP A 197 -4.16 -0.74 21.09
CA TRP A 197 -3.79 0.26 22.08
C TRP A 197 -4.03 1.66 21.55
N GLY A 198 -4.72 2.49 22.29
CA GLY A 198 -4.94 3.90 21.99
C GLY A 198 -4.56 4.77 23.17
N GLN A 199 -3.92 5.91 22.91
CA GLN A 199 -3.60 6.91 23.92
C GLN A 199 -3.45 8.31 23.31
N ARG A 200 -3.54 9.32 24.17
CA ARG A 200 -3.17 10.70 23.84
C ARG A 200 -1.65 10.84 23.96
N LEU A 201 -1.03 11.49 22.98
CA LEU A 201 0.40 11.77 22.93
C LEU A 201 0.73 13.11 23.61
N SER A 202 2.03 13.33 23.86
CA SER A 202 2.53 14.55 24.51
C SER A 202 2.30 15.83 23.70
N ASP A 203 2.24 15.71 22.36
CA ASP A 203 1.92 16.81 21.43
C ASP A 203 0.42 17.12 21.34
N GLY A 204 -0.41 16.36 22.06
CA GLY A 204 -1.87 16.52 22.10
C GLY A 204 -2.62 15.75 21.02
N THR A 205 -1.94 15.10 20.08
CA THR A 205 -2.57 14.18 19.13
C THR A 205 -2.92 12.85 19.80
N TYR A 206 -3.66 12.01 19.12
CA TYR A 206 -4.02 10.65 19.57
C TYR A 206 -3.41 9.63 18.65
N ALA A 207 -2.92 8.54 19.22
CA ALA A 207 -2.38 7.43 18.47
C ALA A 207 -3.12 6.14 18.80
N THR A 208 -3.34 5.30 17.79
CA THR A 208 -3.72 3.91 17.99
C THR A 208 -2.69 3.01 17.34
N VAL A 209 -2.25 1.98 18.11
CA VAL A 209 -1.30 0.97 17.65
C VAL A 209 -2.02 -0.37 17.59
N TYR A 210 -1.97 -1.03 16.44
CA TYR A 210 -2.84 -2.16 16.14
C TYR A 210 -2.31 -3.02 14.97
N ASN A 211 -3.00 -4.12 14.68
CA ASN A 211 -2.71 -4.96 13.52
C ASN A 211 -3.76 -4.71 12.42
N PRO A 212 -3.40 -4.11 11.28
CA PRO A 212 -4.34 -3.67 10.25
C PRO A 212 -4.86 -4.76 9.32
N SER A 213 -4.39 -6.00 9.45
CA SER A 213 -4.79 -7.14 8.63
C SER A 213 -5.61 -8.16 9.42
N GLU A 214 -6.15 -9.16 8.77
CA GLU A 214 -6.79 -10.31 9.42
C GLU A 214 -5.80 -11.15 10.25
N PHE A 215 -4.52 -11.07 9.93
CA PHE A 215 -3.42 -11.65 10.69
C PHE A 215 -2.94 -10.66 11.77
N ARG A 216 -2.20 -11.13 12.75
CA ARG A 216 -1.60 -10.27 13.78
C ARG A 216 -0.24 -9.73 13.33
N TRP A 217 -0.20 -9.19 12.12
CA TRP A 217 0.96 -8.64 11.46
C TRP A 217 0.52 -7.74 10.28
N PRO A 218 1.21 -6.63 9.96
CA PRO A 218 2.26 -5.99 10.78
C PRO A 218 1.69 -5.28 12.02
N LEU A 219 2.54 -4.64 12.82
CA LEU A 219 2.12 -3.68 13.83
C LEU A 219 2.18 -2.28 13.21
N ALA A 220 1.07 -1.58 13.23
CA ALA A 220 0.90 -0.27 12.64
C ALA A 220 0.47 0.77 13.65
N ILE A 221 0.65 2.04 13.32
CA ILE A 221 0.17 3.19 14.07
C ILE A 221 -0.64 4.11 13.17
N SER A 222 -1.79 4.55 13.66
CA SER A 222 -2.60 5.60 13.05
C SER A 222 -2.78 6.76 14.01
N LEU A 223 -2.81 7.98 13.47
CA LEU A 223 -2.92 9.21 14.24
C LEU A 223 -4.25 9.89 14.02
N SER A 224 -4.73 10.56 15.05
CA SER A 224 -5.93 11.39 15.06
C SER A 224 -5.66 12.72 15.74
N LYS A 225 -6.26 13.79 15.23
CA LYS A 225 -6.20 15.12 15.85
C LYS A 225 -7.29 15.32 16.89
N ASP A 226 -8.42 14.68 16.73
CA ASP A 226 -9.61 14.81 17.59
C ASP A 226 -9.86 13.60 18.49
N GLY A 227 -9.09 12.50 18.30
CA GLY A 227 -9.28 11.25 19.01
C GLY A 227 -10.47 10.41 18.54
N LEU A 228 -11.11 10.77 17.44
CA LEU A 228 -12.30 10.09 16.90
C LEU A 228 -12.12 9.61 15.47
N GLU A 229 -11.42 10.39 14.64
CA GLU A 229 -11.13 10.04 13.26
C GLU A 229 -9.62 9.94 13.03
N TYR A 230 -9.18 8.79 12.52
CA TYR A 230 -7.77 8.50 12.28
C TYR A 230 -7.45 8.64 10.80
N THR A 231 -6.35 9.34 10.47
CA THR A 231 -6.07 9.79 9.10
C THR A 231 -4.75 9.31 8.54
N THR A 232 -3.93 8.60 9.33
CA THR A 232 -2.61 8.10 8.88
C THR A 232 -2.51 6.60 9.08
N LEU A 233 -1.56 5.99 8.36
CA LEU A 233 -1.18 4.60 8.55
C LEU A 233 0.34 4.49 8.38
N ASN A 234 1.04 4.28 9.50
CA ASN A 234 2.49 4.13 9.52
C ASN A 234 2.90 2.78 10.12
N LEU A 235 4.06 2.29 9.71
CA LEU A 235 4.60 1.03 10.20
C LEU A 235 5.33 1.23 11.53
N VAL A 236 4.98 0.44 12.55
CA VAL A 236 5.73 0.33 13.81
C VAL A 236 6.70 -0.83 13.75
N HIS A 237 6.21 -2.02 13.38
CA HIS A 237 7.02 -3.23 13.30
C HIS A 237 6.55 -4.13 12.16
N GLY A 238 7.39 -4.33 11.17
CA GLY A 238 7.10 -5.14 9.99
C GLY A 238 7.84 -6.47 9.93
N GLU A 239 8.89 -6.65 10.73
CA GLU A 239 9.62 -7.90 10.78
C GLU A 239 8.81 -8.98 11.54
N ILE A 240 8.91 -10.20 11.08
CA ILE A 240 8.43 -11.37 11.82
C ILE A 240 9.63 -12.25 12.11
N THR A 241 9.94 -12.44 13.39
CA THR A 241 11.00 -13.35 13.78
C THR A 241 10.62 -14.80 13.46
N PRO A 242 11.55 -15.68 13.15
CA PRO A 242 11.27 -17.09 13.06
C PRO A 242 10.68 -17.62 14.38
N MET A 243 9.70 -18.51 14.28
CA MET A 243 9.12 -19.15 15.46
C MET A 243 10.08 -20.21 15.98
N ARG A 244 10.55 -20.04 17.22
CA ARG A 244 11.58 -20.89 17.81
C ARG A 244 11.02 -22.07 18.59
N TYR A 245 9.84 -21.89 19.18
CA TYR A 245 9.24 -22.87 20.06
C TYR A 245 7.86 -23.27 19.61
N GLY A 246 7.55 -24.56 19.69
CA GLY A 246 6.19 -25.08 19.48
C GLY A 246 5.25 -24.66 20.61
N GLY A 247 3.98 -24.85 20.41
CA GLY A 247 2.95 -24.62 21.43
C GLY A 247 1.55 -24.46 20.85
N ASN A 248 0.53 -24.69 21.68
CA ASN A 248 -0.84 -24.47 21.27
C ASN A 248 -1.14 -22.98 21.09
N TYR A 249 -1.99 -22.66 20.11
CA TYR A 249 -2.44 -21.28 19.84
C TYR A 249 -1.31 -20.29 19.48
N LYS A 250 -0.21 -20.78 18.95
CA LYS A 250 0.85 -19.96 18.40
C LYS A 250 0.35 -19.23 17.15
N SER A 251 0.85 -18.04 16.92
CA SER A 251 0.62 -17.27 15.70
C SER A 251 1.80 -16.33 15.48
N PHE A 252 2.15 -16.10 14.22
CA PHE A 252 3.19 -15.17 13.85
C PHE A 252 2.81 -13.72 14.14
N GLY A 253 3.81 -12.90 14.31
CA GLY A 253 3.74 -11.44 14.30
C GLY A 253 3.70 -10.76 15.65
N PRO A 254 3.83 -9.42 15.64
CA PRO A 254 3.77 -8.54 16.80
C PRO A 254 2.33 -8.38 17.27
N GLN A 255 2.02 -8.90 18.45
CA GLN A 255 0.66 -8.96 18.96
C GLN A 255 0.56 -8.61 20.44
N TYR A 256 -0.65 -8.38 20.93
CA TYR A 256 -0.93 -8.00 22.32
C TYR A 256 -0.30 -6.68 22.74
N VAL A 257 -0.34 -5.70 21.87
CA VAL A 257 0.23 -4.37 22.12
C VAL A 257 -0.37 -3.71 23.37
N ARG A 258 0.51 -3.08 24.15
CA ARG A 258 0.16 -2.27 25.34
C ARG A 258 1.10 -1.09 25.44
N GLY A 259 0.56 0.07 25.75
CA GLY A 259 1.28 1.29 26.15
C GLY A 259 1.09 1.59 27.61
N ILE A 260 1.34 2.84 27.97
CA ILE A 260 1.16 3.35 29.33
C ILE A 260 -0.25 3.93 29.42
N GLN A 261 -1.07 3.34 30.29
CA GLN A 261 -2.44 3.82 30.50
C GLN A 261 -2.43 5.23 31.11
N GLU A 262 -3.33 6.07 30.65
CA GLU A 262 -3.53 7.42 31.16
C GLU A 262 -3.70 7.42 32.70
N GLY A 263 -2.95 8.27 33.38
CA GLY A 263 -2.87 8.34 34.84
C GLY A 263 -1.76 7.50 35.47
N ASN A 264 -1.08 6.64 34.73
CA ASN A 264 0.02 5.82 35.22
C ASN A 264 1.40 6.47 35.04
N GLY A 265 1.45 7.74 34.68
CA GLY A 265 2.65 8.51 34.44
C GLY A 265 2.93 8.73 32.96
N THR A 266 3.98 9.50 32.69
CA THR A 266 4.43 9.83 31.34
C THR A 266 5.92 9.50 31.25
N PRO A 267 6.42 8.91 30.14
CA PRO A 267 7.85 8.71 29.93
C PRO A 267 8.60 10.05 30.02
N PRO A 268 9.83 10.08 30.55
CA PRO A 268 10.61 11.31 30.69
C PRO A 268 10.86 12.05 29.39
N ASP A 269 10.95 11.31 28.27
CA ASP A 269 11.13 11.84 26.91
C ASP A 269 9.83 12.35 26.29
N GLY A 270 8.67 12.03 26.86
CA GLY A 270 7.38 12.38 26.30
C GLY A 270 6.95 11.57 25.09
N ASP A 271 7.71 10.55 24.71
CA ASP A 271 7.50 9.71 23.55
C ASP A 271 6.50 8.58 23.82
N LEU A 272 6.08 7.92 22.74
CA LEU A 272 5.18 6.77 22.82
C LEU A 272 5.98 5.48 22.99
N TRP A 273 5.81 4.81 24.12
CA TRP A 273 6.39 3.51 24.40
C TRP A 273 5.31 2.44 24.38
N VAL A 274 5.49 1.42 23.55
CA VAL A 274 4.59 0.27 23.49
C VAL A 274 5.34 -1.04 23.61
N THR A 275 4.74 -1.98 24.34
CA THR A 275 5.22 -3.35 24.47
C THR A 275 4.30 -4.29 23.70
N TYR A 276 4.85 -5.35 23.17
CA TYR A 276 4.08 -6.40 22.47
C TYR A 276 4.84 -7.71 22.48
N SER A 277 4.12 -8.79 22.20
CA SER A 277 4.70 -10.12 22.08
C SER A 277 4.94 -10.46 20.62
N MET A 278 6.15 -10.87 20.28
CA MET A 278 6.46 -11.43 18.97
C MET A 278 6.24 -12.94 18.98
N ASN A 279 5.40 -13.45 18.06
CA ASN A 279 5.07 -14.88 17.93
C ASN A 279 4.54 -15.53 19.21
N LYS A 280 4.16 -14.76 20.23
CA LYS A 280 3.92 -15.21 21.62
C LYS A 280 5.15 -15.90 22.25
N GLU A 281 6.33 -15.48 21.87
CA GLU A 281 7.60 -15.99 22.37
C GLU A 281 8.39 -14.92 23.12
N ASP A 282 8.70 -13.86 22.40
CA ASP A 282 9.55 -12.78 22.87
C ASP A 282 8.76 -11.53 23.20
N MET A 283 9.26 -10.81 24.19
CA MET A 283 8.74 -9.48 24.54
C MET A 283 9.53 -8.40 23.84
N TRP A 284 8.82 -7.57 23.13
CA TRP A 284 9.39 -6.44 22.41
C TRP A 284 8.89 -5.11 22.96
N VAL A 285 9.73 -4.11 22.81
CA VAL A 285 9.42 -2.70 23.11
C VAL A 285 9.71 -1.88 21.88
N SER A 286 8.75 -1.06 21.45
CA SER A 286 9.00 0.01 20.48
C SER A 286 8.94 1.35 21.16
N HIS A 287 9.99 2.13 20.97
CA HIS A 287 10.07 3.54 21.29
C HIS A 287 9.72 4.33 20.03
N ILE A 288 8.70 5.15 20.08
CA ILE A 288 8.18 5.91 18.94
C ILE A 288 8.26 7.38 19.28
N PRO A 289 9.15 8.14 18.66
CA PRO A 289 9.31 9.57 18.92
C PRO A 289 8.03 10.37 18.63
N VAL A 290 7.77 11.38 19.45
CA VAL A 290 6.66 12.31 19.29
C VAL A 290 7.20 13.71 18.98
N PRO A 291 6.73 14.36 17.90
CA PRO A 291 5.63 13.97 17.02
C PRO A 291 5.99 12.80 16.10
N VAL A 292 5.03 11.90 15.87
CA VAL A 292 5.20 10.77 14.97
C VAL A 292 5.33 11.27 13.52
N ARG A 293 6.41 10.88 12.85
CA ARG A 293 6.74 11.34 11.49
C ARG A 293 6.81 10.16 10.52
N ALA A 294 6.22 10.31 9.33
CA ALA A 294 6.31 9.34 8.25
C ALA A 294 7.60 9.52 7.42
N HIS A 295 8.08 10.75 7.30
CA HIS A 295 9.24 11.12 6.47
C HIS A 295 10.28 11.88 7.30
N ALA A 296 11.55 11.72 6.93
CA ALA A 296 12.63 12.56 7.45
C ALA A 296 12.66 13.92 6.74
N SER A 297 12.92 14.98 7.48
CA SER A 297 13.05 16.35 6.95
C SER A 297 14.50 16.76 6.68
N GLU A 298 15.46 16.05 7.29
CA GLU A 298 16.85 16.43 7.27
C GLU A 298 17.76 15.24 6.90
N HIS A 299 18.85 15.55 6.24
CA HIS A 299 19.93 14.60 5.99
C HIS A 299 20.66 14.27 7.29
N ALA A 300 21.23 13.08 7.33
CA ALA A 300 21.96 12.60 8.50
C ALA A 300 23.31 13.32 8.67
N ASP A 301 23.63 13.65 9.91
CA ASP A 301 24.96 14.02 10.38
C ASP A 301 25.13 13.44 11.80
N ASP A 302 25.22 12.11 11.86
CA ASP A 302 25.12 11.36 13.09
C ASP A 302 26.50 10.99 13.60
N ASP A 303 26.92 11.71 14.64
CA ASP A 303 28.08 11.38 15.47
C ASP A 303 27.58 10.68 16.75
N PHE A 304 27.68 9.38 16.79
CA PHE A 304 27.13 8.56 17.88
C PHE A 304 27.80 8.81 19.25
N ALA A 305 28.91 9.53 19.32
CA ALA A 305 29.60 9.80 20.57
C ALA A 305 28.79 10.70 21.55
N GLY A 306 27.80 11.44 21.03
CA GLY A 306 26.97 12.32 21.82
C GLY A 306 25.79 11.65 22.51
N TYR A 307 25.39 10.43 22.07
CA TYR A 307 24.21 9.75 22.56
C TYR A 307 24.50 8.91 23.81
N LYS A 308 23.58 8.96 24.77
CA LYS A 308 23.68 8.20 26.03
C LYS A 308 23.13 6.79 25.88
N ASP A 309 22.07 6.64 25.11
CA ASP A 309 21.43 5.35 24.84
C ASP A 309 20.70 5.34 23.48
N LEU A 310 20.23 4.18 23.09
CA LEU A 310 19.58 3.98 21.79
C LEU A 310 18.26 4.76 21.61
N SER A 311 17.61 5.18 22.69
CA SER A 311 16.34 5.94 22.59
C SER A 311 16.52 7.34 22.03
N GLU A 312 17.74 7.87 22.09
CA GLU A 312 18.08 9.17 21.52
C GLU A 312 18.26 9.13 19.98
N LEU A 313 18.32 7.94 19.38
CA LEU A 313 18.43 7.76 17.93
C LEU A 313 17.07 7.86 17.22
N THR A 314 16.41 9.00 17.34
CA THR A 314 15.01 9.20 16.94
C THR A 314 14.75 9.12 15.44
N ASP A 315 15.79 9.24 14.60
CA ASP A 315 15.69 9.12 13.15
C ASP A 315 16.16 7.77 12.61
N TRP A 316 16.51 6.85 13.52
CA TRP A 316 16.93 5.50 13.21
C TRP A 316 15.83 4.49 13.59
N ASN A 317 15.51 3.57 12.69
CA ASN A 317 14.71 2.39 12.99
C ASN A 317 15.64 1.27 13.41
N LEU A 318 15.49 0.79 14.64
CA LEU A 318 16.36 -0.24 15.23
C LEU A 318 15.59 -1.55 15.35
N TYR A 319 16.20 -2.62 14.88
CA TYR A 319 15.76 -3.99 15.09
C TYR A 319 16.86 -4.73 15.84
N SER A 320 16.66 -4.90 17.14
CA SER A 320 17.68 -5.35 18.08
C SER A 320 17.15 -6.50 18.93
N LEU A 321 17.72 -7.67 18.79
CA LEU A 321 17.36 -8.90 19.48
C LEU A 321 18.36 -9.24 20.58
N GLN A 322 17.97 -10.18 21.44
CA GLN A 322 18.84 -10.67 22.51
C GLN A 322 20.17 -11.23 21.97
N TRP A 323 20.16 -11.93 20.83
CA TRP A 323 21.32 -12.57 20.24
C TRP A 323 21.89 -11.84 19.02
N ALA A 324 21.18 -10.83 18.57
CA ALA A 324 21.65 -9.89 17.56
C ALA A 324 21.38 -8.44 18.01
N PRO A 325 22.08 -7.99 19.09
CA PRO A 325 21.83 -6.68 19.67
C PRO A 325 22.47 -5.55 18.87
N VAL A 326 21.81 -4.40 18.92
CA VAL A 326 22.37 -3.10 18.58
C VAL A 326 22.75 -2.38 19.87
N SER A 327 23.87 -1.69 19.90
CA SER A 327 24.34 -0.92 21.06
C SER A 327 25.16 0.30 20.64
N LEU A 328 25.43 1.17 21.60
CA LEU A 328 26.37 2.30 21.45
C LEU A 328 27.66 2.00 22.23
N ASP A 329 28.80 2.31 21.60
CA ASP A 329 30.14 2.17 22.24
C ASP A 329 31.04 3.35 21.82
N GLY A 330 31.04 4.39 22.61
CA GLY A 330 31.72 5.64 22.29
C GLY A 330 31.13 6.27 21.02
N LYS A 331 31.95 6.44 19.99
CA LYS A 331 31.48 6.98 18.69
C LYS A 331 30.83 5.94 17.76
N TRP A 332 30.67 4.71 18.22
CA TRP A 332 30.24 3.61 17.37
C TRP A 332 28.81 3.20 17.63
N LEU A 333 28.03 3.11 16.58
CA LEU A 333 26.84 2.28 16.53
C LEU A 333 27.28 0.86 16.20
N VAL A 334 27.02 -0.08 17.12
CA VAL A 334 27.55 -1.43 17.08
C VAL A 334 26.44 -2.41 16.80
N LEU A 335 26.60 -3.22 15.75
CA LEU A 335 25.73 -4.33 15.43
C LEU A 335 26.50 -5.62 15.77
N GLN A 336 25.95 -6.40 16.68
CA GLN A 336 26.47 -7.72 17.01
C GLN A 336 25.49 -8.78 16.54
N ASP A 337 25.98 -9.93 16.16
CA ASP A 337 25.14 -11.04 15.74
C ASP A 337 25.80 -12.37 16.12
N LYS A 338 25.03 -13.19 16.80
CA LYS A 338 25.28 -14.59 17.09
C LYS A 338 24.02 -15.42 16.97
N ASP A 339 22.98 -14.85 16.35
CA ASP A 339 21.69 -15.50 16.13
C ASP A 339 21.75 -16.36 14.87
N LEU A 340 21.37 -17.63 14.99
CA LEU A 340 21.41 -18.57 13.87
C LEU A 340 20.35 -18.26 12.79
N PHE A 341 19.28 -17.56 13.12
CA PHE A 341 18.10 -17.42 12.26
C PHE A 341 17.64 -15.99 12.04
N ASP A 342 18.18 -15.04 12.78
CA ASP A 342 17.79 -13.66 12.77
C ASP A 342 18.98 -12.73 12.62
N TYR A 343 18.81 -11.43 12.75
CA TYR A 343 19.86 -10.44 12.50
C TYR A 343 19.62 -9.16 13.31
N ALA A 344 20.68 -8.38 13.50
CA ALA A 344 20.59 -6.98 13.89
C ALA A 344 20.35 -6.13 12.63
N ARG A 345 19.47 -5.12 12.72
CA ARG A 345 19.24 -4.16 11.63
C ARG A 345 19.11 -2.75 12.19
N VAL A 346 19.73 -1.80 11.50
CA VAL A 346 19.54 -0.39 11.73
C VAL A 346 19.26 0.30 10.40
N GLU A 347 18.31 1.19 10.38
CA GLU A 347 17.88 1.90 9.18
C GLU A 347 17.73 3.38 9.48
N ARG A 348 18.47 4.22 8.76
CA ARG A 348 18.36 5.67 8.82
C ARG A 348 17.45 6.18 7.74
N LYS A 349 16.37 6.86 8.13
CA LYS A 349 15.51 7.58 7.18
C LYS A 349 16.12 8.92 6.82
N ILE A 350 16.01 9.28 5.56
CA ILE A 350 16.53 10.53 4.99
C ILE A 350 15.47 11.16 4.07
N PRO A 351 15.55 12.44 3.74
CA PRO A 351 14.67 13.04 2.72
C PRO A 351 14.80 12.33 1.37
N ALA A 352 13.71 12.26 0.63
CA ALA A 352 13.69 11.70 -0.71
C ALA A 352 14.73 12.36 -1.61
N THR A 353 15.74 11.61 -2.05
CA THR A 353 16.93 12.14 -2.72
C THR A 353 17.24 11.35 -3.97
N LYS A 354 17.47 12.03 -5.09
CA LYS A 354 17.79 11.38 -6.38
C LYS A 354 19.28 11.28 -6.66
N GLU A 355 20.05 12.24 -6.18
CA GLU A 355 21.51 12.24 -6.25
C GLU A 355 22.04 12.27 -4.81
N LEU A 356 22.31 11.11 -4.25
CA LEU A 356 22.66 10.93 -2.84
C LEU A 356 24.15 10.71 -2.65
N LYS A 357 24.73 11.43 -1.70
CA LYS A 357 26.05 11.10 -1.12
C LYS A 357 25.87 10.58 0.29
N VAL A 358 26.51 9.45 0.58
CA VAL A 358 26.56 8.85 1.91
C VAL A 358 28.00 8.64 2.30
N SER A 359 28.36 8.99 3.52
CA SER A 359 29.68 8.70 4.07
C SER A 359 29.58 8.18 5.51
N PHE A 360 30.43 7.25 5.85
CA PHE A 360 30.51 6.66 7.18
C PHE A 360 31.86 5.97 7.40
N GLU A 361 32.20 5.79 8.66
CA GLU A 361 33.29 4.90 9.04
C GLU A 361 32.73 3.50 9.29
N LEU A 362 33.41 2.48 8.79
CA LEU A 362 33.01 1.08 8.89
C LEU A 362 34.16 0.23 9.39
N MET A 363 33.87 -0.61 10.38
CA MET A 363 34.84 -1.62 10.89
C MET A 363 34.10 -2.93 11.11
N ALA A 364 34.67 -4.03 10.67
CA ALA A 364 34.31 -5.38 11.07
C ALA A 364 35.43 -5.96 11.97
N GLU A 365 35.07 -6.55 13.11
CA GLU A 365 36.05 -7.14 14.02
C GLU A 365 36.60 -8.49 13.52
N GLN A 366 35.91 -9.06 12.50
CA GLN A 366 36.23 -10.34 11.86
C GLN A 366 36.19 -10.22 10.33
N ASN A 367 36.75 -11.18 9.62
CA ASN A 367 36.68 -11.30 8.15
C ASN A 367 36.57 -12.76 7.68
N ASP A 368 36.32 -13.68 8.60
CA ASP A 368 36.21 -15.12 8.37
C ASP A 368 34.81 -15.68 8.70
N LYS A 369 33.91 -14.84 9.11
CA LYS A 369 32.53 -15.17 9.49
C LYS A 369 31.61 -13.95 9.42
N GLY A 370 30.30 -14.20 9.44
CA GLY A 370 29.25 -13.18 9.42
C GLY A 370 29.11 -12.51 8.04
N LEU A 371 28.00 -11.82 7.90
CA LEU A 371 27.63 -11.04 6.71
C LEU A 371 27.08 -9.68 7.16
N LEU A 372 27.59 -8.60 6.61
CA LEU A 372 26.94 -7.29 6.75
C LEU A 372 26.40 -6.88 5.38
N GLN A 373 25.13 -6.53 5.30
CA GLN A 373 24.52 -5.92 4.12
C GLN A 373 24.23 -4.45 4.38
N ILE A 374 24.60 -3.60 3.44
CA ILE A 374 24.30 -2.17 3.43
C ILE A 374 23.43 -1.90 2.22
N GLU A 375 22.20 -1.44 2.43
CA GLU A 375 21.21 -1.25 1.37
C GLU A 375 20.73 0.19 1.30
N PHE A 376 20.43 0.63 0.08
CA PHE A 376 19.88 1.95 -0.23
C PHE A 376 18.48 1.73 -0.81
N LEU A 377 17.46 2.23 -0.10
CA LEU A 377 16.06 1.86 -0.36
C LEU A 377 15.19 3.09 -0.59
N ASP A 378 14.08 2.88 -1.30
CA ASP A 378 13.01 3.87 -1.44
C ASP A 378 12.06 3.89 -0.23
N GLU A 379 10.99 4.68 -0.31
CA GLU A 379 9.95 4.75 0.73
C GLU A 379 9.25 3.42 0.98
N ASN A 380 9.15 2.56 -0.02
CA ASN A 380 8.50 1.26 0.05
C ASN A 380 9.43 0.12 0.52
N GLY A 381 10.71 0.43 0.77
CA GLY A 381 11.70 -0.57 1.16
C GLY A 381 12.30 -1.36 -0.01
N ILE A 382 12.15 -0.88 -1.25
CA ILE A 382 12.80 -1.47 -2.42
C ILE A 382 14.25 -1.03 -2.45
N ALA A 383 15.17 -1.99 -2.32
CA ALA A 383 16.59 -1.71 -2.40
C ALA A 383 17.03 -1.54 -3.86
N CYS A 384 17.63 -0.40 -4.18
CA CYS A 384 18.21 -0.16 -5.51
C CYS A 384 19.66 -0.63 -5.62
N SER A 385 20.39 -0.60 -4.54
CA SER A 385 21.82 -0.98 -4.46
C SER A 385 22.13 -1.65 -3.15
N ARG A 386 23.15 -2.53 -3.16
CA ARG A 386 23.61 -3.27 -1.97
C ARG A 386 25.11 -3.40 -1.97
N LEU A 387 25.72 -3.11 -0.82
CA LEU A 387 27.11 -3.42 -0.50
C LEU A 387 27.14 -4.52 0.54
N GLU A 388 28.18 -5.33 0.56
CA GLU A 388 28.33 -6.44 1.52
C GLU A 388 29.75 -6.59 2.02
N LEU A 389 29.91 -6.84 3.33
CA LEU A 389 31.09 -7.47 3.91
C LEU A 389 30.77 -8.95 4.09
N THR A 390 31.54 -9.80 3.42
CA THR A 390 31.28 -11.24 3.36
C THR A 390 32.21 -12.05 4.28
N PRO A 391 31.82 -13.27 4.67
CA PRO A 391 32.62 -14.11 5.55
C PRO A 391 33.95 -14.61 4.94
N ASP A 392 34.18 -14.40 3.66
CA ASP A 392 35.44 -14.67 2.97
C ASP A 392 36.34 -13.42 2.83
N GLY A 393 36.05 -12.38 3.60
CA GLY A 393 36.85 -11.18 3.71
C GLY A 393 36.73 -10.21 2.54
N LEU A 394 35.63 -10.29 1.77
CA LEU A 394 35.43 -9.42 0.62
C LEU A 394 34.44 -8.29 0.93
N PHE A 395 34.79 -7.09 0.59
CA PHE A 395 33.87 -5.99 0.43
C PHE A 395 33.43 -5.96 -1.04
N ARG A 396 32.13 -6.10 -1.30
CA ARG A 396 31.58 -6.22 -2.64
C ARG A 396 30.32 -5.40 -2.86
N ALA A 397 30.00 -5.08 -4.11
CA ALA A 397 28.79 -4.37 -4.48
C ALA A 397 27.97 -5.17 -5.49
N LYS A 398 26.66 -5.20 -5.31
CA LYS A 398 25.70 -5.80 -6.23
C LYS A 398 25.45 -4.87 -7.41
N GLY A 399 25.54 -5.41 -8.62
CA GLY A 399 25.20 -4.72 -9.87
C GLY A 399 24.38 -5.64 -10.76
N GLY A 400 23.11 -5.25 -11.01
CA GLY A 400 22.17 -6.13 -11.68
C GLY A 400 22.03 -7.47 -10.94
N ALA A 401 22.24 -8.58 -11.64
CA ALA A 401 22.15 -9.93 -11.04
C ALA A 401 23.44 -10.40 -10.33
N ARG A 402 24.54 -9.68 -10.43
CA ARG A 402 25.87 -10.15 -9.99
C ARG A 402 26.50 -9.24 -8.95
N PHE A 403 27.34 -9.83 -8.09
CA PHE A 403 28.23 -9.11 -7.21
C PHE A 403 29.59 -8.90 -7.89
N GLY A 404 30.22 -7.75 -7.65
CA GLY A 404 31.59 -7.48 -8.02
C GLY A 404 32.40 -7.06 -6.80
N ASN A 405 33.57 -7.65 -6.64
CA ASN A 405 34.46 -7.34 -5.54
C ASN A 405 35.02 -5.92 -5.68
N LEU A 406 35.03 -5.20 -4.57
CA LEU A 406 35.62 -3.87 -4.43
C LEU A 406 37.02 -3.96 -3.87
N LEU A 407 37.17 -4.64 -2.71
CA LEU A 407 38.45 -4.89 -2.05
C LEU A 407 38.35 -6.08 -1.10
N LYS A 408 39.50 -6.55 -0.59
CA LYS A 408 39.57 -7.40 0.60
C LYS A 408 39.68 -6.52 1.81
N TYR A 409 38.86 -6.76 2.84
CA TYR A 409 38.93 -6.01 4.08
C TYR A 409 39.65 -6.77 5.18
N GLU A 410 40.22 -6.02 6.12
CA GLU A 410 41.02 -6.52 7.24
C GLU A 410 40.20 -6.37 8.54
N PRO A 411 40.24 -7.39 9.46
CA PRO A 411 39.53 -7.32 10.73
C PRO A 411 40.10 -6.21 11.62
N GLY A 412 39.24 -5.50 12.34
CA GLY A 412 39.61 -4.42 13.25
C GLY A 412 40.08 -3.13 12.58
N LYS A 413 40.17 -3.08 11.25
CA LYS A 413 40.54 -1.88 10.51
C LYS A 413 39.30 -1.02 10.19
N THR A 414 39.44 0.27 10.47
CA THR A 414 38.42 1.26 10.12
C THR A 414 38.62 1.73 8.68
N TYR A 415 37.56 1.69 7.91
CA TYR A 415 37.51 2.19 6.55
C TYR A 415 36.59 3.41 6.47
N LYS A 416 37.01 4.45 5.79
CA LYS A 416 36.13 5.58 5.41
C LYS A 416 35.45 5.23 4.11
N VAL A 417 34.18 4.95 4.17
CA VAL A 417 33.36 4.57 3.01
C VAL A 417 32.56 5.78 2.55
N GLU A 418 32.65 6.08 1.27
CA GLU A 418 31.80 7.08 0.61
C GLU A 418 31.06 6.42 -0.54
N VAL A 419 29.77 6.70 -0.67
CA VAL A 419 28.90 6.14 -1.71
C VAL A 419 28.17 7.27 -2.39
N GLU A 420 28.31 7.34 -3.69
CA GLU A 420 27.53 8.26 -4.54
C GLU A 420 26.50 7.43 -5.31
N LEU A 421 25.24 7.83 -5.20
CA LEU A 421 24.12 7.16 -5.87
C LEU A 421 23.37 8.16 -6.74
N SER A 422 23.15 7.79 -8.00
CA SER A 422 22.37 8.56 -8.95
C SER A 422 21.17 7.73 -9.41
N VAL A 423 19.96 8.17 -9.07
CA VAL A 423 18.73 7.54 -9.51
C VAL A 423 18.54 7.72 -11.01
N ALA A 424 18.84 8.89 -11.53
CA ALA A 424 18.72 9.19 -12.95
C ALA A 424 19.60 8.29 -13.82
N ASN A 425 20.84 8.07 -13.38
CA ASN A 425 21.81 7.23 -14.07
C ASN A 425 21.73 5.76 -13.67
N ARG A 426 20.93 5.43 -12.63
CA ARG A 426 20.84 4.10 -12.00
C ARG A 426 22.22 3.54 -11.64
N MET A 427 23.06 4.38 -11.04
CA MET A 427 24.45 4.05 -10.75
C MET A 427 24.78 4.27 -9.29
N VAL A 428 25.62 3.37 -8.76
CA VAL A 428 26.32 3.54 -7.48
C VAL A 428 27.82 3.56 -7.73
N ILE A 429 28.51 4.51 -7.12
CA ILE A 429 29.97 4.63 -7.11
C ILE A 429 30.41 4.52 -5.67
N VAL A 430 31.41 3.68 -5.39
CA VAL A 430 31.93 3.44 -4.05
C VAL A 430 33.40 3.88 -3.99
N TYR A 431 33.70 4.67 -2.96
CA TYR A 431 35.04 5.07 -2.60
C TYR A 431 35.39 4.52 -1.21
N VAL A 432 36.61 4.11 -1.01
CA VAL A 432 37.13 3.69 0.28
C VAL A 432 38.45 4.42 0.50
N ASP A 433 38.61 5.08 1.66
CA ASP A 433 39.76 5.90 2.03
C ASP A 433 40.12 6.93 0.91
N GLY A 434 39.08 7.55 0.33
CA GLY A 434 39.20 8.55 -0.75
C GLY A 434 39.53 7.98 -2.14
N LYS A 435 39.65 6.66 -2.32
CA LYS A 435 39.91 6.02 -3.61
C LYS A 435 38.67 5.37 -4.16
N LYS A 436 38.35 5.62 -5.43
CA LYS A 436 37.28 4.90 -6.14
C LYS A 436 37.63 3.42 -6.26
N VAL A 437 36.84 2.56 -5.61
CA VAL A 437 37.05 1.11 -5.61
C VAL A 437 36.04 0.38 -6.52
N GLY A 438 34.96 1.00 -6.89
CA GLY A 438 34.02 0.39 -7.84
C GLY A 438 32.87 1.28 -8.28
N GLN A 439 32.20 0.80 -9.31
CA GLN A 439 30.99 1.40 -9.86
C GLN A 439 30.06 0.28 -10.33
N ARG A 440 28.78 0.35 -10.00
CA ARG A 440 27.79 -0.67 -10.38
C ARG A 440 26.48 -0.01 -10.81
N MET A 441 25.72 -0.71 -11.63
CA MET A 441 24.33 -0.32 -11.92
C MET A 441 23.41 -0.74 -10.78
N PHE A 442 22.33 -0.01 -10.56
CA PHE A 442 21.26 -0.44 -9.67
C PHE A 442 20.68 -1.79 -10.14
N PHE A 443 20.27 -2.61 -9.20
CA PHE A 443 19.61 -3.88 -9.51
C PHE A 443 18.08 -3.76 -9.51
N ALA A 444 17.52 -2.66 -8.96
CA ALA A 444 16.11 -2.33 -9.06
C ALA A 444 15.95 -0.81 -9.27
N PRO A 445 14.96 -0.38 -10.05
CA PRO A 445 14.63 1.04 -10.19
C PRO A 445 13.91 1.52 -8.93
N VAL A 446 14.20 2.77 -8.51
CA VAL A 446 13.51 3.46 -7.43
C VAL A 446 13.22 4.90 -7.85
N PRO A 447 12.16 5.55 -7.36
CA PRO A 447 11.87 6.95 -7.68
C PRO A 447 12.80 7.92 -6.96
N ALA A 448 13.21 7.58 -5.74
CA ALA A 448 14.15 8.31 -4.89
C ALA A 448 14.76 7.34 -3.87
N ILE A 449 15.82 7.75 -3.19
CA ILE A 449 16.40 7.02 -2.05
C ILE A 449 15.99 7.75 -0.78
N GLU A 450 15.39 7.03 0.16
CA GLU A 450 14.85 7.56 1.41
C GLU A 450 15.35 6.84 2.66
N ARG A 451 16.14 5.76 2.47
CA ARG A 451 16.64 4.95 3.57
C ARG A 451 18.03 4.41 3.28
N VAL A 452 18.85 4.39 4.30
CA VAL A 452 20.13 3.66 4.31
C VAL A 452 20.06 2.65 5.44
N MET A 453 20.23 1.38 5.12
CA MET A 453 20.07 0.27 6.05
C MET A 453 21.36 -0.53 6.19
N PHE A 454 21.67 -0.95 7.41
CA PHE A 454 22.71 -1.91 7.75
C PHE A 454 22.07 -3.12 8.44
N ARG A 455 22.39 -4.33 7.98
CA ARG A 455 21.83 -5.57 8.51
C ARG A 455 22.89 -6.65 8.58
N THR A 456 22.98 -7.32 9.72
CA THR A 456 23.83 -8.52 9.88
C THR A 456 23.06 -9.72 9.32
N GLY A 457 23.56 -10.32 8.26
CA GLY A 457 22.89 -11.44 7.61
C GLY A 457 21.99 -11.04 6.42
N ALA A 458 21.50 -12.06 5.73
CA ALA A 458 20.62 -11.89 4.58
C ALA A 458 19.15 -11.65 5.00
N GLN A 459 18.41 -10.94 4.16
CA GLN A 459 16.97 -10.78 4.40
C GLN A 459 16.28 -12.13 4.44
N ARG A 460 15.46 -12.33 5.48
CA ARG A 460 14.62 -13.52 5.57
C ARG A 460 13.53 -13.51 4.49
N THR A 461 13.23 -14.70 4.03
CA THR A 461 12.15 -14.93 3.06
C THR A 461 10.93 -15.57 3.71
N TYR A 462 11.06 -16.06 4.92
CA TYR A 462 10.00 -16.71 5.71
C TYR A 462 10.10 -16.28 7.18
N PRO A 463 8.94 -16.20 7.89
CA PRO A 463 7.58 -16.38 7.37
C PRO A 463 7.12 -15.23 6.45
N THR A 464 6.10 -15.51 5.64
CA THR A 464 5.40 -14.55 4.78
C THR A 464 3.92 -14.50 5.16
N VAL A 465 3.16 -13.59 4.57
CA VAL A 465 1.69 -13.52 4.75
C VAL A 465 0.97 -14.80 4.35
N ASP A 466 1.55 -15.56 3.41
CA ASP A 466 0.99 -16.82 2.93
C ASP A 466 1.43 -18.03 3.77
N THR A 467 2.29 -17.80 4.77
CA THR A 467 2.69 -18.87 5.70
C THR A 467 1.49 -19.21 6.59
N PRO A 468 1.04 -20.48 6.63
CA PRO A 468 -0.10 -20.86 7.45
C PRO A 468 0.10 -20.47 8.92
N ALA A 469 -0.97 -19.94 9.54
CA ALA A 469 -0.92 -19.47 10.93
C ALA A 469 -0.64 -20.60 11.93
N ASP A 470 -0.90 -21.84 11.56
CA ASP A 470 -0.64 -23.06 12.31
C ASP A 470 0.66 -23.78 11.90
N TRP A 471 1.45 -23.13 11.01
CA TRP A 471 2.76 -23.68 10.66
C TRP A 471 3.69 -23.62 11.88
N TYR A 472 3.89 -24.75 12.47
CA TYR A 472 4.83 -24.94 13.60
C TYR A 472 6.22 -25.25 13.07
N GLY A 473 6.82 -24.30 12.37
CA GLY A 473 8.22 -24.40 11.99
C GLY A 473 9.08 -24.26 13.24
N ILE A 474 9.11 -25.31 14.06
CA ILE A 474 10.08 -25.40 15.16
C ILE A 474 11.44 -25.45 14.48
N LEU A 475 12.24 -24.44 14.72
CA LEU A 475 13.62 -24.45 14.29
C LEU A 475 14.38 -25.48 15.14
N PRO A 476 15.03 -26.49 14.53
CA PRO A 476 15.63 -27.60 15.28
C PRO A 476 16.69 -27.12 16.28
N ASP A 477 17.39 -26.05 15.96
CA ASP A 477 18.54 -25.52 16.71
C ASP A 477 18.20 -24.16 17.37
N ALA A 478 16.97 -23.96 17.77
CA ALA A 478 16.48 -22.67 18.30
C ALA A 478 17.22 -22.16 19.56
N GLY A 479 17.89 -23.03 20.29
CA GLY A 479 18.71 -22.71 21.46
C GLY A 479 20.18 -22.51 21.16
N GLU A 480 20.64 -22.75 19.95
CA GLU A 480 22.04 -22.66 19.57
C GLU A 480 22.41 -21.26 19.08
N GLN A 481 23.67 -20.93 19.20
CA GLN A 481 24.23 -19.64 18.78
C GLN A 481 25.36 -19.85 17.79
N GLU A 482 25.46 -18.94 16.82
CA GLU A 482 26.64 -18.85 15.95
C GLU A 482 27.79 -18.10 16.61
N PRO A 483 29.02 -18.23 16.09
CA PRO A 483 30.13 -17.41 16.52
C PRO A 483 29.85 -15.92 16.35
N LEU A 484 30.05 -15.14 17.40
CA LEU A 484 29.79 -13.72 17.44
C LEU A 484 30.48 -12.97 16.28
N CYS A 485 29.71 -12.19 15.56
CA CYS A 485 30.16 -11.19 14.58
C CYS A 485 29.87 -9.79 15.10
N THR A 486 30.78 -8.86 14.85
CA THR A 486 30.65 -7.47 15.30
C THR A 486 31.00 -6.52 14.16
N TYR A 487 30.09 -5.59 13.90
CA TYR A 487 30.25 -4.51 12.93
C TYR A 487 30.03 -3.17 13.62
N ARG A 488 30.85 -2.18 13.26
CA ARG A 488 30.85 -0.86 13.88
C ARG A 488 30.70 0.21 12.82
N ILE A 489 29.80 1.16 13.04
CA ILE A 489 29.49 2.27 12.16
C ILE A 489 29.69 3.57 12.93
N ALA A 490 30.36 4.54 12.35
CA ALA A 490 30.54 5.85 12.97
C ALA A 490 30.50 6.97 11.92
N ASN A 491 30.33 8.22 12.36
CA ASN A 491 30.35 9.41 11.52
C ASN A 491 29.46 9.28 10.28
N PHE A 492 28.22 8.85 10.49
CA PHE A 492 27.27 8.61 9.40
C PHE A 492 26.70 9.91 8.91
N LYS A 493 26.95 10.24 7.64
CA LYS A 493 26.45 11.46 7.02
C LYS A 493 25.81 11.17 5.67
N THR A 494 24.75 11.91 5.39
CA THR A 494 24.14 11.92 4.06
C THR A 494 23.99 13.35 3.57
N ALA A 495 24.00 13.53 2.26
CA ALA A 495 23.75 14.83 1.64
C ALA A 495 23.15 14.64 0.25
N SER A 496 22.28 15.54 -0.15
CA SER A 496 21.88 15.63 -1.54
C SER A 496 23.03 16.20 -2.37
N ALA A 497 23.36 15.52 -3.46
CA ALA A 497 24.24 16.03 -4.50
C ALA A 497 23.41 16.60 -5.67
N ASP A 498 22.11 16.67 -5.52
CA ASP A 498 21.24 17.36 -6.46
C ASP A 498 21.73 18.80 -6.59
N LYS A 499 22.19 19.16 -7.77
CA LYS A 499 22.59 20.53 -8.06
C LYS A 499 21.34 21.38 -7.96
N ASP A 500 21.26 22.14 -6.86
CA ASP A 500 20.11 22.97 -6.51
C ASP A 500 18.77 22.20 -6.53
N ALA A 501 18.44 21.56 -5.43
CA ALA A 501 17.08 21.07 -5.14
C ALA A 501 16.06 22.20 -4.87
N GLY A 502 16.36 23.41 -5.30
CA GLY A 502 15.39 24.44 -5.60
C GLY A 502 14.71 24.05 -6.89
N ALA A 503 13.57 23.34 -6.77
CA ALA A 503 12.67 23.00 -7.83
C ALA A 503 13.33 22.95 -9.22
N ALA A 504 13.88 21.80 -9.62
CA ALA A 504 14.28 21.60 -11.02
C ALA A 504 13.02 21.54 -11.87
N PHE A 505 12.34 22.67 -12.00
CA PHE A 505 11.28 22.83 -12.96
C PHE A 505 11.90 22.81 -14.34
N LEU A 506 11.47 21.87 -15.16
CA LEU A 506 11.75 21.90 -16.58
C LEU A 506 11.39 23.30 -17.11
N LYS A 507 12.27 23.87 -17.89
CA LYS A 507 12.03 25.19 -18.45
C LYS A 507 11.66 25.02 -19.92
N TYR A 508 10.56 25.62 -20.35
CA TYR A 508 10.07 25.50 -21.73
C TYR A 508 11.15 25.89 -22.78
N LYS A 509 11.98 26.86 -22.46
CA LYS A 509 13.07 27.30 -23.36
C LYS A 509 13.99 26.13 -23.80
N ASP A 510 14.11 25.08 -22.97
CA ASP A 510 14.98 23.95 -23.25
C ASP A 510 14.33 22.99 -24.27
N PHE A 511 13.02 23.07 -24.46
CA PHE A 511 12.23 22.29 -25.41
C PHE A 511 11.72 23.07 -26.63
N LYS A 512 11.86 24.39 -26.60
CA LYS A 512 11.49 25.28 -27.71
C LYS A 512 12.12 24.86 -29.05
N PRO A 513 13.39 24.39 -29.12
CA PRO A 513 13.97 23.93 -30.37
C PRO A 513 13.15 22.85 -31.10
N TYR A 514 12.43 22.00 -30.41
CA TYR A 514 11.52 21.05 -31.05
C TYR A 514 10.40 21.75 -31.80
N VAL A 515 9.79 22.77 -31.20
CA VAL A 515 8.70 23.53 -31.80
C VAL A 515 9.17 24.32 -32.99
N ASP A 516 10.35 24.94 -32.90
CA ASP A 516 10.96 25.66 -34.00
C ASP A 516 11.23 24.72 -35.19
N TYR A 517 11.73 23.53 -34.91
CA TYR A 517 11.94 22.47 -35.89
C TYR A 517 10.62 22.05 -36.56
N PHE A 518 9.59 21.74 -35.80
CA PHE A 518 8.30 21.33 -36.37
C PHE A 518 7.64 22.42 -37.19
N ASN A 519 7.75 23.68 -36.76
CA ASN A 519 7.27 24.82 -37.58
C ASN A 519 8.01 24.92 -38.91
N SER A 520 9.28 24.52 -38.96
CA SER A 520 10.10 24.57 -40.22
C SER A 520 9.78 23.42 -41.17
N MET A 521 9.02 22.39 -40.73
CA MET A 521 8.75 21.21 -41.55
C MET A 521 7.62 21.44 -42.60
N GLU A 522 6.86 22.51 -42.47
CA GLU A 522 5.73 22.76 -43.37
C GLU A 522 5.48 24.24 -43.60
N ASP A 523 4.92 24.52 -44.77
CA ASP A 523 4.24 25.78 -45.04
C ASP A 523 2.80 25.68 -44.55
N GLU A 524 2.44 26.47 -43.55
CA GLU A 524 1.13 26.40 -42.92
C GLU A 524 0.05 26.96 -43.85
N ASN A 525 -0.41 26.14 -44.80
CA ASN A 525 -1.43 26.52 -45.78
C ASN A 525 -2.86 26.60 -45.15
N ILE A 526 -3.07 25.95 -44.03
CA ILE A 526 -4.36 25.96 -43.32
C ILE A 526 -4.05 26.17 -41.83
N ALA A 527 -4.42 27.29 -41.29
CA ALA A 527 -4.38 27.60 -39.87
C ALA A 527 -5.79 27.54 -39.28
N GLN A 528 -5.92 26.96 -38.10
CA GLN A 528 -7.13 26.97 -37.27
C GLN A 528 -6.99 28.00 -36.13
N ALA A 529 -7.51 27.73 -34.96
CA ALA A 529 -7.49 28.68 -33.84
C ALA A 529 -6.07 29.11 -33.41
N ILE A 530 -5.10 28.21 -33.52
CA ILE A 530 -3.72 28.45 -33.01
C ILE A 530 -2.71 28.18 -34.13
N PRO A 531 -2.28 29.21 -34.89
CA PRO A 531 -1.33 29.07 -35.98
C PRO A 531 0.10 28.75 -35.51
N ASN A 532 0.96 28.26 -36.42
CA ASN A 532 2.36 27.93 -36.14
C ASN A 532 3.13 29.11 -35.51
N ALA A 533 2.83 30.34 -35.93
CA ALA A 533 3.43 31.55 -35.36
C ALA A 533 3.17 31.71 -33.85
N ARG A 534 2.10 31.12 -33.32
CA ARG A 534 1.75 31.12 -31.90
C ARG A 534 2.04 29.78 -31.19
N ALA A 535 2.55 28.79 -31.90
CA ALA A 535 2.73 27.44 -31.37
C ALA A 535 3.62 27.44 -30.13
N SER A 536 4.75 28.12 -30.16
CA SER A 536 5.70 28.17 -29.05
C SER A 536 5.07 28.77 -27.78
N GLN A 537 4.44 29.93 -27.93
CA GLN A 537 3.79 30.62 -26.83
C GLN A 537 2.66 29.75 -26.25
N TRP A 538 1.80 29.18 -27.10
CA TRP A 538 0.69 28.38 -26.67
C TRP A 538 1.15 27.11 -25.92
N MET A 539 2.19 26.45 -26.41
CA MET A 539 2.74 25.27 -25.76
C MET A 539 3.35 25.59 -24.40
N GLU A 540 4.09 26.69 -24.28
CA GLU A 540 4.63 27.18 -23.01
C GLU A 540 3.54 27.39 -21.97
N GLU A 541 2.42 27.99 -22.37
CA GLU A 541 1.29 28.31 -21.50
C GLU A 541 0.44 27.09 -21.13
N ASN A 542 0.31 26.12 -22.03
CA ASN A 542 -0.77 25.12 -21.91
C ASN A 542 -0.34 23.68 -21.69
N ILE A 543 0.87 23.27 -22.05
CA ILE A 543 1.24 21.86 -21.93
C ILE A 543 2.08 21.56 -20.68
N PRO A 544 1.97 20.36 -20.08
CA PRO A 544 2.95 19.88 -19.12
C PRO A 544 4.29 19.63 -19.86
N LEU A 545 5.40 19.92 -19.20
CA LEU A 545 6.72 19.65 -19.74
C LEU A 545 7.15 18.23 -19.43
N PHE A 546 7.93 17.63 -20.33
CA PHE A 546 8.40 16.27 -20.22
C PHE A 546 9.86 16.18 -20.67
N GLU A 547 10.66 15.51 -19.87
CA GLU A 547 12.04 15.18 -20.19
C GLU A 547 12.27 13.67 -20.09
N CYS A 548 12.98 13.12 -21.03
CA CYS A 548 13.29 11.70 -21.09
C CYS A 548 14.70 11.47 -21.61
N SER A 549 15.39 10.45 -21.11
CA SER A 549 16.69 10.03 -21.63
C SER A 549 16.62 9.51 -23.06
N GLN A 550 15.45 9.04 -23.48
CA GLN A 550 15.16 8.60 -24.85
C GLN A 550 14.64 9.81 -25.65
N LYS A 551 15.55 10.52 -26.32
CA LYS A 551 15.22 11.78 -27.00
C LYS A 551 14.19 11.66 -28.11
N ASN A 552 14.09 10.52 -28.78
CA ASN A 552 13.02 10.26 -29.74
C ASN A 552 11.62 10.21 -29.11
N PHE A 553 11.48 9.74 -27.86
CA PHE A 553 10.21 9.83 -27.14
C PHE A 553 9.92 11.25 -26.69
N GLU A 554 10.92 12.00 -26.27
CA GLU A 554 10.78 13.41 -25.91
C GLU A 554 10.37 14.24 -27.12
N GLU A 555 11.03 14.06 -28.28
CA GLU A 555 10.63 14.71 -29.51
C GLU A 555 9.20 14.37 -29.92
N MET A 556 8.82 13.08 -29.86
CA MET A 556 7.46 12.63 -30.17
C MET A 556 6.42 13.22 -29.21
N TYR A 557 6.76 13.39 -27.92
CA TYR A 557 5.87 14.02 -26.93
C TYR A 557 5.53 15.46 -27.35
N TYR A 558 6.56 16.29 -27.68
CA TYR A 558 6.34 17.67 -28.11
C TYR A 558 5.69 17.76 -29.49
N TYR A 559 6.00 16.83 -30.40
CA TYR A 559 5.33 16.73 -31.67
C TYR A 559 3.83 16.47 -31.55
N ARG A 560 3.45 15.57 -30.66
CA ARG A 560 2.04 15.28 -30.37
C ARG A 560 1.28 16.51 -29.89
N TRP A 561 1.85 17.29 -28.96
CA TRP A 561 1.24 18.54 -28.52
C TRP A 561 1.18 19.59 -29.61
N TRP A 562 2.26 19.69 -30.40
CA TRP A 562 2.32 20.61 -31.55
C TRP A 562 1.24 20.27 -32.58
N THR A 563 0.97 19.00 -32.87
CA THR A 563 -0.11 18.60 -33.78
C THR A 563 -1.49 18.77 -33.14
N LEU A 564 -1.69 18.43 -31.85
CA LEU A 564 -2.97 18.57 -31.16
C LEU A 564 -3.50 20.01 -31.26
N ARG A 565 -2.65 21.03 -30.99
CA ARG A 565 -3.05 22.43 -31.10
C ARG A 565 -3.56 22.80 -32.48
N LYS A 566 -3.03 22.22 -33.57
CA LYS A 566 -3.44 22.51 -34.96
C LYS A 566 -4.87 22.06 -35.21
N HIS A 567 -5.37 21.11 -34.45
CA HIS A 567 -6.69 20.55 -34.61
C HIS A 567 -7.76 21.21 -33.70
N ILE A 568 -7.35 22.13 -32.83
CA ILE A 568 -8.27 22.98 -32.08
C ILE A 568 -8.85 24.03 -33.03
N LYS A 569 -10.17 23.99 -33.14
CA LYS A 569 -10.92 24.85 -34.06
C LYS A 569 -11.84 25.79 -33.29
N GLU A 570 -11.82 27.06 -33.62
CA GLU A 570 -12.78 28.01 -33.11
C GLU A 570 -14.08 27.94 -33.93
N THR A 571 -15.18 27.88 -33.23
CA THR A 571 -16.51 27.82 -33.84
C THR A 571 -17.42 28.87 -33.18
N PRO A 572 -18.58 29.22 -33.81
CA PRO A 572 -19.53 30.16 -33.23
C PRO A 572 -20.09 29.74 -31.86
N VAL A 573 -19.91 28.49 -31.46
CA VAL A 573 -20.43 27.92 -30.20
C VAL A 573 -19.35 27.53 -29.22
N GLY A 574 -18.10 27.89 -29.47
CA GLY A 574 -16.94 27.57 -28.66
C GLY A 574 -15.89 26.77 -29.42
N TYR A 575 -14.85 26.34 -28.71
CA TYR A 575 -13.83 25.48 -29.33
C TYR A 575 -14.39 24.10 -29.65
N GLY A 576 -13.95 23.57 -30.79
CA GLY A 576 -14.11 22.19 -31.18
C GLY A 576 -12.74 21.57 -31.49
N MET A 577 -12.68 20.26 -31.61
CA MET A 577 -11.51 19.55 -32.07
C MET A 577 -11.89 18.62 -33.20
N THR A 578 -11.11 18.65 -34.27
CA THR A 578 -11.34 17.86 -35.49
C THR A 578 -10.05 17.25 -36.00
N GLU A 579 -10.09 16.03 -36.45
CA GLU A 579 -8.96 15.38 -37.10
C GLU A 579 -8.69 15.89 -38.54
N PHE A 580 -9.56 16.75 -39.08
CA PHE A 580 -9.47 17.21 -40.45
C PHE A 580 -9.24 18.74 -40.57
N LEU A 581 -8.17 19.12 -41.18
CA LEU A 581 -7.90 20.51 -41.54
C LEU A 581 -8.78 21.00 -42.70
N VAL A 582 -9.19 20.09 -43.58
CA VAL A 582 -10.11 20.42 -44.72
C VAL A 582 -11.51 19.85 -44.45
N ASN A 583 -12.54 20.52 -45.00
CA ASN A 583 -13.93 20.09 -44.79
C ASN A 583 -14.19 18.72 -45.38
N ARG A 584 -14.94 17.90 -44.64
CA ARG A 584 -15.40 16.57 -45.02
C ARG A 584 -16.93 16.48 -45.02
N SER A 585 -17.50 16.00 -46.09
CA SER A 585 -18.97 15.89 -46.26
C SER A 585 -19.63 14.95 -45.27
N TYR A 586 -18.90 13.99 -44.74
CA TYR A 586 -19.38 13.01 -43.74
C TYR A 586 -19.25 13.50 -42.30
N ALA A 587 -18.46 14.57 -42.06
CA ALA A 587 -18.34 15.16 -40.73
C ALA A 587 -19.65 15.85 -40.32
N ASP A 588 -19.78 16.21 -39.06
CA ASP A 588 -20.87 17.02 -38.52
C ASP A 588 -20.61 18.52 -38.77
N LYS A 589 -21.49 19.35 -38.23
CA LYS A 589 -21.33 20.81 -38.22
C LYS A 589 -19.96 21.19 -37.75
N TYR A 590 -19.37 22.23 -38.30
CA TYR A 590 -18.02 22.71 -38.03
C TYR A 590 -16.88 21.72 -38.36
N ASN A 591 -17.15 20.73 -39.20
CA ASN A 591 -16.21 19.68 -39.59
C ASN A 591 -15.80 18.75 -38.45
N LEU A 592 -16.65 18.59 -37.42
CA LEU A 592 -16.38 17.73 -36.29
C LEU A 592 -16.75 16.28 -36.61
N ILE A 593 -16.00 15.33 -36.06
CA ILE A 593 -16.29 13.91 -36.17
C ILE A 593 -16.20 13.23 -34.81
N ALA A 594 -17.21 12.41 -34.48
CA ALA A 594 -17.39 11.88 -33.14
C ALA A 594 -16.47 10.68 -32.79
N CYS A 595 -15.88 10.01 -33.75
CA CYS A 595 -15.14 8.76 -33.49
C CYS A 595 -13.93 8.94 -32.55
N ALA A 596 -13.33 10.11 -32.47
CA ALA A 596 -12.16 10.40 -31.69
C ALA A 596 -12.42 11.20 -30.40
N ILE A 597 -13.68 11.46 -30.03
CA ILE A 597 -14.01 12.31 -28.85
C ILE A 597 -13.32 11.79 -27.59
N GLY A 598 -13.38 10.50 -27.33
CA GLY A 598 -12.74 9.91 -26.15
C GLY A 598 -11.23 10.17 -26.10
N HIS A 599 -10.52 10.02 -27.23
CA HIS A 599 -9.11 10.37 -27.33
C HIS A 599 -8.85 11.85 -27.15
N HIS A 600 -9.66 12.71 -27.77
CA HIS A 600 -9.53 14.17 -27.63
C HIS A 600 -9.64 14.62 -26.17
N ILE A 601 -10.59 14.04 -25.40
CA ILE A 601 -10.75 14.35 -23.97
C ILE A 601 -9.55 13.83 -23.17
N TYR A 602 -9.14 12.59 -23.41
CA TYR A 602 -8.02 11.98 -22.69
C TYR A 602 -6.68 12.69 -22.94
N GLU A 603 -6.41 13.16 -24.17
CA GLU A 603 -5.22 13.93 -24.47
C GLU A 603 -5.31 15.35 -23.90
N SER A 604 -6.42 16.06 -24.12
CA SER A 604 -6.58 17.46 -23.72
C SER A 604 -6.78 17.66 -22.22
N ARG A 605 -7.05 16.60 -21.42
CA ARG A 605 -7.21 16.70 -19.96
C ARG A 605 -5.97 17.20 -19.22
N TRP A 606 -4.80 17.17 -19.89
CA TRP A 606 -3.53 17.62 -19.35
C TRP A 606 -3.23 19.10 -19.67
N LEU A 607 -4.08 19.77 -20.46
CA LEU A 607 -3.92 21.19 -20.75
C LEU A 607 -4.09 22.02 -19.47
N ARG A 608 -3.19 22.95 -19.25
CA ARG A 608 -3.24 23.86 -18.08
C ARG A 608 -4.45 24.78 -18.12
N ASN A 609 -4.84 25.26 -19.31
CA ASN A 609 -6.07 26.02 -19.48
C ASN A 609 -7.24 25.07 -19.76
N PRO A 610 -8.13 24.84 -18.78
CA PRO A 610 -9.25 23.91 -18.90
C PRO A 610 -10.32 24.38 -19.91
N GLU A 611 -10.32 25.67 -20.27
CA GLU A 611 -11.36 26.23 -21.13
C GLU A 611 -11.39 25.62 -22.54
N TYR A 612 -10.22 25.26 -23.07
CA TYR A 612 -10.19 24.53 -24.36
C TYR A 612 -11.02 23.25 -24.27
N LEU A 613 -10.78 22.44 -23.24
CA LEU A 613 -11.46 21.16 -23.08
C LEU A 613 -12.92 21.34 -22.62
N ASN A 614 -13.21 22.32 -21.76
CA ASN A 614 -14.57 22.66 -21.37
C ASN A 614 -15.44 22.91 -22.60
N GLN A 615 -14.96 23.80 -23.48
CA GLN A 615 -15.69 24.19 -24.67
C GLN A 615 -15.76 23.08 -25.72
N ILE A 616 -14.70 22.30 -25.90
CA ILE A 616 -14.71 21.13 -26.81
C ILE A 616 -15.80 20.14 -26.38
N ILE A 617 -15.91 19.83 -25.08
CA ILE A 617 -16.96 18.93 -24.58
C ILE A 617 -18.34 19.59 -24.74
N HIS A 618 -18.51 20.83 -24.31
CA HIS A 618 -19.78 21.54 -24.45
C HIS A 618 -20.23 21.68 -25.92
N THR A 619 -19.32 21.91 -26.86
CA THR A 619 -19.64 21.97 -28.29
C THR A 619 -20.31 20.66 -28.76
N TRP A 620 -19.82 19.51 -28.32
CA TRP A 620 -20.40 18.22 -28.65
C TRP A 620 -21.79 18.03 -28.05
N TYR A 621 -21.98 18.39 -26.78
CA TYR A 621 -23.23 18.11 -26.06
C TYR A 621 -24.29 19.21 -26.19
N ARG A 622 -23.88 20.47 -26.49
CA ARG A 622 -24.75 21.64 -26.43
C ARG A 622 -24.58 22.59 -27.63
N GLY A 623 -23.71 22.26 -28.60
CA GLY A 623 -23.38 23.13 -29.72
C GLY A 623 -24.40 23.19 -30.86
N ASN A 624 -25.45 22.39 -30.80
CA ASN A 624 -26.54 22.41 -31.78
C ASN A 624 -27.81 22.96 -31.14
N GLU A 625 -27.93 24.30 -31.15
CA GLU A 625 -29.08 25.02 -30.58
C GLU A 625 -29.36 24.66 -29.10
N GLY A 626 -28.28 24.48 -28.31
CA GLY A 626 -28.40 24.07 -26.91
C GLY A 626 -28.50 22.56 -26.68
N GLY A 627 -28.54 21.77 -27.74
CA GLY A 627 -28.56 20.30 -27.66
C GLY A 627 -27.30 19.67 -28.29
N PRO A 628 -27.24 18.35 -28.29
CA PRO A 628 -26.08 17.62 -28.81
C PRO A 628 -25.95 17.74 -30.32
N MET A 629 -24.71 17.69 -30.80
CA MET A 629 -24.41 17.67 -32.23
C MET A 629 -25.13 16.51 -32.93
N ALA A 630 -25.61 16.74 -34.13
CA ALA A 630 -26.50 15.82 -34.83
C ALA A 630 -25.92 14.43 -35.08
N LYS A 631 -24.60 14.35 -35.29
CA LYS A 631 -23.88 13.11 -35.54
C LYS A 631 -23.05 12.62 -34.32
N MET A 632 -23.34 13.13 -33.11
CA MET A 632 -22.57 12.80 -31.90
C MET A 632 -22.60 11.29 -31.60
N THR A 633 -23.73 10.62 -31.76
CA THR A 633 -23.86 9.18 -31.59
C THR A 633 -23.77 8.38 -32.89
N LYS A 634 -23.14 8.94 -33.93
CA LYS A 634 -22.92 8.22 -35.17
C LYS A 634 -21.79 7.21 -35.08
N PHE A 635 -20.75 7.55 -34.34
CA PHE A 635 -19.61 6.69 -34.09
C PHE A 635 -19.58 6.23 -32.63
N SER A 636 -19.14 5.01 -32.40
CA SER A 636 -18.94 4.47 -31.07
C SER A 636 -17.96 5.31 -30.25
N SER A 637 -18.26 5.56 -28.97
CA SER A 637 -17.42 6.38 -28.12
C SER A 637 -17.54 6.01 -26.64
N TRP A 638 -16.57 6.41 -25.84
CA TRP A 638 -16.50 6.18 -24.39
C TRP A 638 -16.48 7.51 -23.61
N ASN A 639 -17.40 8.39 -23.96
CA ASN A 639 -17.38 9.78 -23.51
C ASN A 639 -17.56 9.93 -22.00
N ALA A 640 -18.44 9.16 -21.35
CA ALA A 640 -18.63 9.25 -19.90
C ALA A 640 -17.37 8.81 -19.15
N ASP A 641 -16.71 7.76 -19.61
CA ASP A 641 -15.42 7.32 -19.07
C ASP A 641 -14.35 8.40 -19.26
N ALA A 642 -14.29 9.01 -20.43
CA ALA A 642 -13.31 10.07 -20.73
C ALA A 642 -13.55 11.33 -19.88
N VAL A 643 -14.79 11.75 -19.65
CA VAL A 643 -15.11 12.90 -18.81
C VAL A 643 -14.77 12.61 -17.34
N LEU A 644 -15.05 11.39 -16.84
CA LEU A 644 -14.58 10.97 -15.52
C LEU A 644 -13.04 10.93 -15.47
N GLY A 645 -12.38 10.40 -16.51
CA GLY A 645 -10.92 10.38 -16.64
C GLY A 645 -10.31 11.79 -16.66
N ARG A 646 -11.02 12.78 -17.15
CA ARG A 646 -10.64 14.19 -17.01
C ARG A 646 -10.69 14.64 -15.56
N TYR A 647 -11.82 14.41 -14.88
CA TYR A 647 -11.99 14.75 -13.48
C TYR A 647 -10.87 14.15 -12.60
N MET A 648 -10.44 12.94 -12.89
CA MET A 648 -9.35 12.27 -12.17
C MET A 648 -7.99 12.98 -12.32
N VAL A 649 -7.84 13.89 -13.25
CA VAL A 649 -6.64 14.70 -13.49
C VAL A 649 -6.81 16.11 -12.91
N ASP A 650 -7.90 16.82 -13.24
CA ASP A 650 -8.08 18.23 -12.90
C ASP A 650 -8.88 18.49 -11.61
N GLY A 651 -9.55 17.46 -11.07
CA GLY A 651 -10.36 17.57 -9.85
C GLY A 651 -11.58 18.48 -10.00
N ASN A 652 -11.95 18.89 -11.21
CA ASN A 652 -13.04 19.83 -11.46
C ASN A 652 -14.41 19.17 -11.30
N LYS A 653 -14.87 19.08 -10.05
CA LYS A 653 -16.13 18.46 -9.69
C LYS A 653 -17.33 19.23 -10.24
N GLU A 654 -17.25 20.55 -10.32
CA GLU A 654 -18.33 21.39 -10.82
C GLU A 654 -18.64 21.08 -12.30
N PHE A 655 -17.62 21.02 -13.13
CA PHE A 655 -17.76 20.62 -14.52
C PHE A 655 -18.31 19.21 -14.69
N LEU A 656 -17.80 18.27 -13.87
CA LEU A 656 -18.30 16.89 -13.90
C LEU A 656 -19.81 16.83 -13.61
N LEU A 657 -20.25 17.54 -12.58
CA LEU A 657 -21.67 17.58 -12.20
C LEU A 657 -22.55 18.25 -13.26
N ASP A 658 -22.06 19.29 -13.92
CA ASP A 658 -22.75 19.95 -15.04
C ASP A 658 -23.02 19.00 -16.22
N MET A 659 -22.09 18.04 -16.44
CA MET A 659 -22.18 17.11 -17.57
C MET A 659 -23.04 15.86 -17.29
N VAL A 660 -23.42 15.55 -16.06
CA VAL A 660 -24.08 14.29 -15.69
C VAL A 660 -25.33 14.01 -16.54
N LYS A 661 -26.21 14.99 -16.67
CA LYS A 661 -27.47 14.84 -17.43
C LYS A 661 -27.23 14.57 -18.92
N ASP A 662 -26.21 15.20 -19.48
CA ASP A 662 -25.84 15.04 -20.88
C ASP A 662 -25.27 13.64 -21.14
N LEU A 663 -24.42 13.16 -20.22
CA LEU A 663 -23.84 11.82 -20.28
C LEU A 663 -24.91 10.72 -20.12
N GLU A 664 -25.85 10.88 -19.19
CA GLU A 664 -26.97 9.95 -19.03
C GLU A 664 -27.88 9.93 -20.29
N ALA A 665 -28.12 11.09 -20.88
CA ALA A 665 -28.95 11.21 -22.11
C ALA A 665 -28.26 10.55 -23.30
N GLU A 666 -26.96 10.71 -23.45
CA GLU A 666 -26.17 9.99 -24.47
C GLU A 666 -26.23 8.48 -24.25
N TYR A 667 -26.01 8.00 -23.01
CA TYR A 667 -26.09 6.58 -22.69
C TYR A 667 -27.48 5.99 -23.05
N ALA A 668 -28.54 6.67 -22.66
CA ALA A 668 -29.88 6.24 -22.95
C ALA A 668 -30.18 6.20 -24.48
N ARG A 669 -29.55 7.10 -25.24
CA ARG A 669 -29.68 7.11 -26.72
C ARG A 669 -29.06 5.86 -27.32
N TRP A 670 -27.83 5.47 -26.88
CA TRP A 670 -27.19 4.23 -27.30
C TRP A 670 -28.04 3.01 -26.98
N GLU A 671 -28.66 2.94 -25.78
CA GLU A 671 -29.56 1.85 -25.40
C GLU A 671 -30.76 1.77 -26.35
N LYS A 672 -31.34 2.90 -26.67
CA LYS A 672 -32.51 2.95 -27.54
C LYS A 672 -32.23 2.54 -28.99
N THR A 673 -31.05 2.87 -29.52
CA THR A 673 -30.76 2.71 -30.94
C THR A 673 -29.94 1.51 -31.30
N ASN A 674 -29.00 1.08 -30.38
CA ASN A 674 -27.98 0.08 -30.70
C ASN A 674 -28.04 -1.20 -29.86
N ARG A 675 -29.04 -1.33 -28.96
CA ARG A 675 -29.13 -2.53 -28.13
C ARG A 675 -29.82 -3.66 -28.91
N LEU A 676 -29.20 -4.83 -28.89
CA LEU A 676 -29.74 -6.07 -29.46
C LEU A 676 -30.70 -6.76 -28.48
N PRO A 677 -31.59 -7.66 -28.99
CA PRO A 677 -32.46 -8.44 -28.12
C PRO A 677 -31.75 -9.29 -27.07
N ASN A 678 -30.54 -9.75 -27.36
CA ASN A 678 -29.70 -10.53 -26.43
C ASN A 678 -28.96 -9.67 -25.37
N GLY A 679 -29.19 -8.35 -25.37
CA GLY A 679 -28.66 -7.40 -24.41
C GLY A 679 -27.31 -6.78 -24.79
N LEU A 680 -26.58 -7.31 -25.76
CA LEU A 680 -25.37 -6.70 -26.33
C LEU A 680 -25.72 -5.47 -27.18
N TYR A 681 -24.70 -4.72 -27.54
CA TYR A 681 -24.82 -3.58 -28.45
C TYR A 681 -24.19 -3.89 -29.80
N TRP A 682 -24.81 -3.43 -30.85
CA TRP A 682 -24.32 -3.55 -32.21
C TRP A 682 -23.70 -2.27 -32.73
N GLN A 683 -22.77 -2.39 -33.67
CA GLN A 683 -22.27 -1.30 -34.48
C GLN A 683 -21.80 -1.82 -35.84
N GLY A 684 -21.86 -0.97 -36.86
CA GLY A 684 -21.18 -1.23 -38.14
C GLY A 684 -19.68 -0.87 -38.04
N ASP A 685 -18.86 -1.57 -38.78
CA ASP A 685 -17.42 -1.31 -38.79
C ASP A 685 -17.06 0.14 -39.16
N VAL A 686 -17.73 0.72 -40.19
CA VAL A 686 -17.53 2.12 -40.56
C VAL A 686 -17.85 3.10 -39.42
N GLN A 687 -18.91 2.82 -38.65
CA GLN A 687 -19.33 3.66 -37.54
C GLN A 687 -18.54 3.30 -36.24
N ASP A 688 -17.80 2.25 -36.25
CA ASP A 688 -16.82 1.93 -35.21
C ASP A 688 -15.45 2.60 -35.50
N GLY A 689 -15.35 3.32 -36.64
CA GLY A 689 -14.14 3.94 -37.10
C GLY A 689 -13.14 2.97 -37.74
N MET A 690 -13.60 1.79 -38.18
CA MET A 690 -12.77 0.66 -38.60
C MET A 690 -13.24 0.09 -39.92
N GLU A 691 -13.25 0.92 -40.92
CA GLU A 691 -13.62 0.55 -42.29
C GLU A 691 -12.72 -0.58 -42.81
N GLU A 692 -13.25 -1.49 -43.59
CA GLU A 692 -12.55 -2.66 -44.15
C GLU A 692 -11.95 -3.59 -43.09
N SER A 693 -12.55 -3.73 -41.91
CA SER A 693 -12.16 -4.74 -40.96
C SER A 693 -12.59 -6.15 -41.41
N ILE A 694 -11.81 -7.19 -41.08
CA ILE A 694 -12.13 -8.57 -41.47
C ILE A 694 -13.43 -9.04 -40.83
N SER A 695 -13.65 -8.72 -39.55
CA SER A 695 -14.88 -9.09 -38.83
C SER A 695 -16.08 -8.24 -39.25
N GLY A 696 -15.86 -7.12 -39.90
CA GLY A 696 -16.88 -6.16 -40.31
C GLY A 696 -17.73 -6.67 -41.49
N GLY A 697 -18.51 -5.79 -42.01
CA GLY A 697 -19.36 -6.10 -43.13
C GLY A 697 -20.08 -4.87 -43.63
N ARG A 698 -19.41 -3.75 -43.63
CA ARG A 698 -19.88 -2.44 -44.07
C ARG A 698 -21.39 -2.24 -43.84
N ARG A 699 -21.78 -1.62 -42.75
CA ARG A 699 -23.19 -1.36 -42.37
C ARG A 699 -23.97 -2.57 -41.81
N LYS A 700 -23.28 -3.71 -41.53
CA LYS A 700 -23.93 -4.83 -40.82
C LYS A 700 -23.99 -4.54 -39.33
N GLN A 701 -25.08 -4.93 -38.71
CA GLN A 701 -25.29 -4.76 -37.26
C GLN A 701 -24.71 -5.93 -36.49
N TYR A 702 -23.42 -5.85 -36.18
CA TYR A 702 -22.72 -6.92 -35.46
C TYR A 702 -22.43 -6.49 -34.03
N ALA A 703 -22.45 -7.46 -33.09
CA ALA A 703 -22.04 -7.21 -31.73
C ALA A 703 -20.48 -7.24 -31.68
N ARG A 704 -19.89 -6.06 -31.48
CA ARG A 704 -18.44 -5.89 -31.56
C ARG A 704 -17.83 -5.63 -30.17
N PRO A 705 -16.61 -6.11 -29.90
CA PRO A 705 -15.91 -5.83 -28.63
C PRO A 705 -15.80 -4.34 -28.30
N THR A 706 -15.63 -3.46 -29.30
CA THR A 706 -15.55 -2.01 -29.18
C THR A 706 -16.78 -1.40 -28.49
N ILE A 707 -17.90 -1.37 -29.16
CA ILE A 707 -19.12 -0.72 -28.65
C ILE A 707 -19.56 -1.30 -27.30
N ASN A 708 -19.42 -2.62 -27.11
CA ASN A 708 -19.81 -3.26 -25.85
C ASN A 708 -18.87 -2.88 -24.69
N SER A 709 -17.56 -2.77 -24.95
CA SER A 709 -16.61 -2.28 -23.96
C SER A 709 -16.81 -0.80 -23.63
N TYR A 710 -17.11 0.03 -24.65
CA TYR A 710 -17.42 1.44 -24.44
C TYR A 710 -18.67 1.63 -23.60
N MET A 711 -19.74 0.86 -23.87
CA MET A 711 -20.96 0.92 -23.05
C MET A 711 -20.72 0.43 -21.62
N TYR A 712 -19.87 -0.56 -21.41
CA TYR A 712 -19.43 -0.97 -20.09
C TYR A 712 -18.65 0.15 -19.38
N GLY A 713 -17.63 0.73 -20.02
CA GLY A 713 -16.84 1.82 -19.47
C GLY A 713 -17.70 3.04 -19.10
N ASN A 714 -18.61 3.43 -20.01
CA ASN A 714 -19.56 4.52 -19.76
C ASN A 714 -20.50 4.22 -18.58
N ALA A 715 -21.03 2.99 -18.47
CA ALA A 715 -21.88 2.60 -17.34
C ALA A 715 -21.09 2.60 -16.02
N LYS A 716 -19.87 2.07 -16.03
CA LYS A 716 -18.99 2.08 -14.86
C LYS A 716 -18.65 3.50 -14.42
N ALA A 717 -18.35 4.40 -15.36
CA ALA A 717 -18.10 5.80 -15.08
C ALA A 717 -19.31 6.49 -14.45
N LEU A 718 -20.49 6.30 -15.01
CA LEU A 718 -21.74 6.86 -14.47
C LEU A 718 -22.06 6.29 -13.07
N SER A 719 -21.80 5.01 -12.82
CA SER A 719 -21.94 4.42 -11.50
C SER A 719 -21.01 5.07 -10.48
N LEU A 720 -19.72 5.24 -10.84
CA LEU A 720 -18.73 5.90 -9.98
C LEU A 720 -19.08 7.37 -9.72
N ILE A 721 -19.58 8.09 -10.73
CA ILE A 721 -20.07 9.46 -10.56
C ILE A 721 -21.24 9.48 -9.56
N GLY A 722 -22.18 8.52 -9.65
CA GLY A 722 -23.27 8.36 -8.68
C GLY A 722 -22.77 8.16 -7.24
N ILE A 723 -21.77 7.30 -7.04
CA ILE A 723 -21.11 7.10 -5.73
C ILE A 723 -20.51 8.40 -5.22
N MET A 724 -19.74 9.10 -6.06
CA MET A 724 -19.04 10.36 -5.71
C MET A 724 -20.01 11.51 -5.39
N THR A 725 -21.20 11.47 -5.95
CA THR A 725 -22.22 12.51 -5.76
C THR A 725 -23.24 12.16 -4.67
N GLY A 726 -23.18 10.94 -4.13
CA GLY A 726 -24.17 10.43 -3.19
C GLY A 726 -25.52 10.06 -3.83
N ASP A 727 -25.59 9.94 -5.16
CA ASP A 727 -26.78 9.46 -5.87
C ASP A 727 -26.76 7.93 -5.95
N GLU A 728 -27.27 7.28 -4.90
CA GLU A 728 -27.34 5.82 -4.79
C GLU A 728 -28.19 5.20 -5.93
N GLY A 729 -29.22 5.91 -6.38
CA GLY A 729 -30.08 5.44 -7.47
C GLY A 729 -29.30 5.35 -8.79
N MET A 730 -28.55 6.40 -9.12
CA MET A 730 -27.66 6.42 -10.27
C MET A 730 -26.55 5.37 -10.15
N ALA A 731 -25.89 5.31 -9.00
CA ALA A 731 -24.81 4.36 -8.72
C ALA A 731 -25.26 2.91 -8.95
N MET A 732 -26.39 2.53 -8.37
CA MET A 732 -26.96 1.19 -8.52
C MET A 732 -27.42 0.91 -9.95
N LYS A 733 -28.17 1.83 -10.56
CA LYS A 733 -28.70 1.70 -11.93
C LYS A 733 -27.59 1.38 -12.93
N TYR A 734 -26.52 2.15 -12.91
CA TYR A 734 -25.42 2.00 -13.87
C TYR A 734 -24.44 0.91 -13.46
N GLY A 735 -24.30 0.61 -12.17
CA GLY A 735 -23.56 -0.55 -11.69
C GLY A 735 -24.13 -1.86 -12.22
N LEU A 736 -25.44 -2.05 -12.08
CA LEU A 736 -26.16 -3.23 -12.62
C LEU A 736 -26.03 -3.34 -14.14
N LYS A 737 -26.06 -2.21 -14.86
CA LYS A 737 -25.84 -2.21 -16.32
C LYS A 737 -24.42 -2.63 -16.69
N ALA A 738 -23.42 -2.12 -15.99
CA ALA A 738 -22.03 -2.51 -16.19
C ALA A 738 -21.84 -4.01 -15.95
N ASP A 739 -22.34 -4.55 -14.84
CA ASP A 739 -22.25 -5.98 -14.50
C ASP A 739 -22.94 -6.86 -15.56
N SER A 740 -24.10 -6.42 -16.03
CA SER A 740 -24.83 -7.12 -17.10
C SER A 740 -24.02 -7.16 -18.41
N ILE A 741 -23.46 -6.03 -18.83
CA ILE A 741 -22.63 -5.96 -20.04
C ILE A 741 -21.37 -6.81 -19.87
N LYS A 742 -20.72 -6.72 -18.73
CA LYS A 742 -19.53 -7.54 -18.42
C LYS A 742 -19.83 -9.03 -18.62
N THR A 743 -20.90 -9.50 -18.01
CA THR A 743 -21.33 -10.90 -18.13
C THR A 743 -21.57 -11.26 -19.59
N LEU A 744 -22.33 -10.46 -20.32
CA LEU A 744 -22.66 -10.71 -21.72
C LEU A 744 -21.41 -10.71 -22.62
N VAL A 745 -20.47 -9.82 -22.41
CA VAL A 745 -19.22 -9.77 -23.18
C VAL A 745 -18.39 -11.01 -22.93
N GLN A 746 -18.25 -11.39 -21.66
CA GLN A 746 -17.47 -12.59 -21.28
C GLN A 746 -18.12 -13.90 -21.79
N ASP A 747 -19.43 -13.97 -21.80
CA ASP A 747 -20.15 -15.17 -22.19
C ASP A 747 -20.34 -15.29 -23.71
N LYS A 748 -20.49 -14.16 -24.41
CA LYS A 748 -20.90 -14.15 -25.82
C LYS A 748 -19.79 -13.76 -26.79
N LEU A 749 -18.90 -12.84 -26.40
CA LEU A 749 -17.84 -12.36 -27.30
C LEU A 749 -16.52 -13.08 -27.10
N TRP A 750 -16.36 -13.87 -26.05
CA TRP A 750 -15.17 -14.68 -25.85
C TRP A 750 -15.22 -15.96 -26.68
N ASN A 751 -14.38 -16.04 -27.70
CA ASN A 751 -14.17 -17.27 -28.45
C ASN A 751 -13.25 -18.20 -27.65
N THR A 752 -13.74 -19.38 -27.23
CA THR A 752 -13.00 -20.34 -26.42
C THR A 752 -11.92 -21.09 -27.21
N ASP A 753 -12.06 -21.19 -28.50
CA ASP A 753 -11.11 -21.91 -29.38
C ASP A 753 -9.93 -20.99 -29.74
N HIS A 754 -10.24 -19.71 -29.98
CA HIS A 754 -9.23 -18.72 -30.29
C HIS A 754 -8.66 -18.03 -29.04
N HIS A 755 -9.28 -18.21 -27.87
CA HIS A 755 -8.90 -17.51 -26.64
C HIS A 755 -8.83 -15.98 -26.80
N PHE A 756 -9.86 -15.40 -27.42
CA PHE A 756 -9.87 -13.99 -27.77
C PHE A 756 -11.31 -13.43 -27.78
N PHE A 757 -11.45 -12.12 -27.55
CA PHE A 757 -12.75 -11.45 -27.74
C PHE A 757 -12.94 -11.11 -29.21
N GLU A 758 -14.02 -11.61 -29.79
CA GLU A 758 -14.30 -11.49 -31.21
C GLU A 758 -15.67 -10.87 -31.49
N THR A 759 -15.83 -10.37 -32.70
CA THR A 759 -17.12 -9.87 -33.19
C THR A 759 -18.11 -11.02 -33.39
N MET A 760 -19.35 -10.85 -32.94
CA MET A 760 -20.45 -11.79 -33.22
C MET A 760 -21.27 -11.36 -34.43
N ARG A 761 -21.38 -12.22 -35.43
CA ARG A 761 -22.22 -12.09 -36.62
C ARG A 761 -23.51 -12.89 -36.42
N GLY A 762 -24.50 -12.28 -35.74
CA GLY A 762 -25.65 -13.03 -35.22
C GLY A 762 -25.24 -13.89 -34.03
N ASP A 763 -25.40 -15.18 -34.11
CA ASP A 763 -25.03 -16.16 -33.09
C ASP A 763 -23.66 -16.83 -33.33
N ALA A 764 -22.94 -16.47 -34.38
CA ALA A 764 -21.64 -17.03 -34.72
C ALA A 764 -20.52 -16.03 -34.53
N SER A 765 -19.35 -16.51 -34.06
CA SER A 765 -18.12 -15.73 -34.04
C SER A 765 -17.65 -15.39 -35.47
N ALA A 766 -16.96 -14.27 -35.61
CA ALA A 766 -16.33 -13.86 -36.85
C ALA A 766 -15.07 -14.67 -37.17
N GLU A 767 -14.58 -15.48 -36.24
CA GLU A 767 -13.41 -16.37 -36.37
C GLU A 767 -12.12 -15.63 -36.75
N VAL A 768 -11.94 -14.41 -36.21
CA VAL A 768 -10.75 -13.59 -36.44
C VAL A 768 -10.40 -12.79 -35.22
N ARG A 769 -9.14 -12.82 -34.83
CA ARG A 769 -8.60 -11.93 -33.82
C ARG A 769 -8.26 -10.57 -34.45
N GLU A 770 -8.86 -9.53 -33.95
CA GLU A 770 -8.59 -8.15 -34.31
C GLU A 770 -8.23 -7.33 -33.09
N ALA A 771 -7.45 -6.25 -33.23
CA ALA A 771 -7.00 -5.41 -32.13
C ALA A 771 -8.15 -4.90 -31.23
N ILE A 772 -9.35 -4.81 -31.76
CA ILE A 772 -10.56 -4.47 -30.99
C ILE A 772 -10.87 -5.46 -29.87
N GLY A 773 -10.41 -6.69 -29.95
CA GLY A 773 -10.53 -7.69 -28.91
C GLY A 773 -9.70 -7.43 -27.65
N TYR A 774 -8.77 -6.45 -27.70
CA TYR A 774 -8.07 -5.97 -26.49
C TYR A 774 -8.81 -4.85 -25.77
N ILE A 775 -9.79 -4.20 -26.38
CA ILE A 775 -10.52 -3.07 -25.80
C ILE A 775 -11.26 -3.40 -24.49
N PRO A 776 -11.74 -4.63 -24.23
CA PRO A 776 -12.27 -4.99 -22.91
C PRO A 776 -11.30 -4.66 -21.76
N TRP A 777 -9.98 -4.85 -21.92
CA TRP A 777 -8.98 -4.49 -20.92
C TRP A 777 -8.72 -2.99 -20.81
N TYR A 778 -9.05 -2.19 -21.82
CA TYR A 778 -9.01 -0.74 -21.72
C TYR A 778 -9.87 -0.24 -20.55
N PHE A 779 -10.98 -0.89 -20.28
CA PHE A 779 -11.93 -0.57 -19.20
C PHE A 779 -11.86 -1.51 -18.00
N ASN A 780 -10.87 -2.41 -17.92
CA ASN A 780 -10.80 -3.46 -16.90
C ASN A 780 -12.07 -4.30 -16.82
N LEU A 781 -12.65 -4.67 -17.97
CA LEU A 781 -13.89 -5.43 -18.04
C LEU A 781 -13.71 -6.91 -17.69
N PRO A 782 -12.73 -7.66 -18.26
CA PRO A 782 -12.62 -9.09 -18.01
C PRO A 782 -12.25 -9.39 -16.55
N ASP A 783 -12.63 -10.57 -16.07
CA ASP A 783 -12.17 -11.07 -14.78
C ASP A 783 -10.66 -11.37 -14.82
N ALA A 784 -10.00 -11.19 -13.68
CA ALA A 784 -8.59 -11.54 -13.52
C ALA A 784 -8.43 -13.07 -13.46
N SER A 785 -8.40 -13.70 -14.62
CA SER A 785 -8.36 -15.14 -14.80
C SER A 785 -7.44 -15.52 -15.93
N SER A 786 -6.73 -16.64 -15.81
CA SER A 786 -5.92 -17.21 -16.87
C SER A 786 -6.71 -17.53 -18.13
N LYS A 787 -8.03 -17.76 -18.00
CA LYS A 787 -8.95 -17.92 -19.13
C LYS A 787 -8.84 -16.77 -20.13
N TYR A 788 -8.80 -15.53 -19.63
CA TYR A 788 -8.79 -14.32 -20.48
C TYR A 788 -7.39 -13.79 -20.74
N THR A 789 -6.49 -13.86 -19.76
CA THR A 789 -5.16 -13.26 -19.88
C THR A 789 -4.29 -13.92 -20.94
N VAL A 790 -4.61 -15.14 -21.35
CA VAL A 790 -3.92 -15.86 -22.45
C VAL A 790 -3.97 -15.10 -23.78
N ALA A 791 -4.98 -14.25 -24.02
CA ALA A 791 -5.11 -13.43 -25.22
C ALA A 791 -3.91 -12.52 -25.47
N TRP A 792 -3.22 -12.08 -24.39
CA TRP A 792 -2.09 -11.17 -24.50
C TRP A 792 -0.83 -11.82 -25.09
N LYS A 793 -0.78 -13.15 -25.24
CA LYS A 793 0.31 -13.82 -25.96
C LYS A 793 0.36 -13.42 -27.43
N GLU A 794 -0.78 -13.11 -28.02
CA GLU A 794 -0.88 -12.75 -29.43
C GLU A 794 -0.21 -11.41 -29.77
N VAL A 795 -0.02 -10.54 -28.80
CA VAL A 795 0.65 -9.22 -28.99
C VAL A 795 2.10 -9.39 -29.41
N MET A 796 2.79 -10.40 -28.87
CA MET A 796 4.21 -10.67 -29.15
C MET A 796 4.43 -11.72 -30.24
N ASP A 797 3.37 -12.38 -30.70
CA ASP A 797 3.45 -13.39 -31.75
C ASP A 797 3.56 -12.70 -33.14
N GLU A 798 4.59 -13.03 -33.89
CA GLU A 798 4.77 -12.53 -35.28
C GLU A 798 3.66 -12.97 -36.24
N LYS A 799 2.97 -14.04 -35.94
CA LYS A 799 1.77 -14.48 -36.66
C LYS A 799 0.49 -13.88 -36.06
N GLY A 800 0.59 -13.37 -34.88
CA GLY A 800 -0.46 -12.60 -34.19
C GLY A 800 -0.43 -11.15 -34.61
N PHE A 801 -0.13 -10.24 -33.68
CA PHE A 801 -0.19 -8.81 -33.92
C PHE A 801 1.20 -8.13 -34.03
N SER A 802 2.29 -8.85 -33.74
CA SER A 802 3.63 -8.25 -33.75
C SER A 802 4.09 -7.96 -35.17
N ALA A 803 4.49 -6.71 -35.44
CA ALA A 803 5.09 -6.31 -36.70
C ALA A 803 6.23 -5.29 -36.44
N PRO A 804 7.17 -5.08 -37.39
CA PRO A 804 8.37 -4.27 -37.17
C PRO A 804 8.10 -2.84 -36.73
N TYR A 805 6.97 -2.26 -37.11
CA TYR A 805 6.63 -0.86 -36.85
C TYR A 805 5.45 -0.65 -35.89
N GLY A 806 4.96 -1.71 -35.24
CA GLY A 806 3.86 -1.63 -34.30
C GLY A 806 2.91 -2.82 -34.36
N LEU A 807 1.76 -2.69 -33.72
CA LEU A 807 0.75 -3.75 -33.68
C LEU A 807 -0.20 -3.60 -34.87
N THR A 808 -0.44 -4.71 -35.58
CA THR A 808 -1.41 -4.76 -36.68
C THR A 808 -2.84 -4.74 -36.15
N THR A 809 -3.80 -4.31 -36.97
CA THR A 809 -5.23 -4.27 -36.60
C THR A 809 -5.92 -5.62 -36.66
N ALA A 810 -5.37 -6.56 -37.41
CA ALA A 810 -5.82 -7.95 -37.47
C ALA A 810 -4.63 -8.90 -37.29
N GLU A 811 -4.88 -10.13 -36.85
CA GLU A 811 -3.83 -11.15 -36.75
C GLU A 811 -3.23 -11.49 -38.12
N ARG A 812 -1.92 -11.55 -38.19
CA ARG A 812 -1.17 -11.71 -39.44
C ARG A 812 -1.32 -13.11 -40.05
N ARG A 813 -1.77 -14.12 -39.32
CA ARG A 813 -2.03 -15.46 -39.80
C ARG A 813 -3.36 -15.62 -40.53
N HIS A 814 -4.27 -14.63 -40.39
CA HIS A 814 -5.59 -14.74 -41.03
C HIS A 814 -5.48 -14.66 -42.54
N PRO A 815 -6.21 -15.50 -43.32
CA PRO A 815 -6.13 -15.49 -44.79
C PRO A 815 -6.51 -14.19 -45.48
N GLU A 816 -7.38 -13.41 -44.84
CA GLU A 816 -7.83 -12.09 -45.34
C GLU A 816 -6.97 -10.93 -44.82
N PHE A 817 -5.86 -11.22 -44.09
CA PHE A 817 -4.94 -10.18 -43.66
C PHE A 817 -4.32 -9.44 -44.82
N ARG A 818 -4.40 -8.11 -44.75
CA ARG A 818 -3.85 -7.20 -45.77
C ARG A 818 -3.31 -5.95 -45.14
N THR A 819 -2.30 -5.33 -45.74
CA THR A 819 -1.72 -4.07 -45.29
C THR A 819 -2.00 -2.92 -46.24
N HIS A 820 -2.52 -3.20 -47.42
CA HIS A 820 -2.77 -2.19 -48.48
C HIS A 820 -3.56 -2.75 -49.67
N GLY A 821 -4.09 -1.92 -50.46
CA GLY A 821 -4.45 -2.17 -51.85
C GLY A 821 -5.92 -2.28 -52.19
N VAL A 822 -6.84 -2.08 -51.26
CA VAL A 822 -8.29 -2.25 -51.53
C VAL A 822 -9.10 -1.00 -51.26
N GLY A 823 -8.85 -0.28 -50.18
CA GLY A 823 -9.60 0.88 -49.80
C GLY A 823 -8.74 2.01 -49.26
N LYS A 824 -9.39 3.03 -48.73
CA LYS A 824 -8.74 4.20 -48.16
C LYS A 824 -8.49 4.13 -46.66
N CYS A 825 -9.23 3.28 -45.98
CA CYS A 825 -9.15 3.09 -44.52
C CYS A 825 -9.17 1.59 -44.22
N GLU A 826 -8.04 0.92 -44.41
CA GLU A 826 -7.91 -0.51 -44.29
C GLU A 826 -7.57 -0.91 -42.87
N TRP A 827 -8.49 -1.61 -42.19
CA TRP A 827 -8.35 -2.11 -40.82
C TRP A 827 -8.19 -3.64 -40.78
N ASP A 828 -7.99 -4.24 -41.90
CA ASP A 828 -7.79 -5.68 -42.08
C ASP A 828 -6.33 -6.10 -42.00
N GLY A 829 -5.48 -5.25 -41.39
CA GLY A 829 -4.09 -5.56 -41.14
C GLY A 829 -3.12 -4.38 -40.99
N ALA A 830 -3.46 -3.21 -41.48
CA ALA A 830 -2.60 -2.02 -41.38
C ALA A 830 -2.41 -1.59 -39.91
N ILE A 831 -1.29 -0.89 -39.63
CA ILE A 831 -1.04 -0.30 -38.31
C ILE A 831 -1.76 1.04 -38.23
N TRP A 832 -2.64 1.17 -37.26
CA TRP A 832 -3.39 2.39 -37.01
C TRP A 832 -3.06 2.98 -35.64
N PRO A 833 -2.61 4.25 -35.54
CA PRO A 833 -2.32 4.90 -34.27
C PRO A 833 -3.51 4.87 -33.29
N PHE A 834 -4.73 5.01 -33.79
CA PHE A 834 -5.95 4.91 -33.02
C PHE A 834 -6.05 3.56 -32.28
N ALA A 835 -5.93 2.45 -33.00
CA ALA A 835 -5.96 1.12 -32.42
C ALA A 835 -4.76 0.85 -31.50
N SER A 836 -3.56 1.29 -31.92
CA SER A 836 -2.35 1.13 -31.12
C SER A 836 -2.45 1.85 -29.79
N ALA A 837 -2.98 3.07 -29.76
CA ALA A 837 -3.18 3.83 -28.51
C ALA A 837 -4.16 3.11 -27.55
N GLN A 838 -5.24 2.56 -28.08
CA GLN A 838 -6.20 1.78 -27.26
C GLN A 838 -5.57 0.48 -26.76
N THR A 839 -4.85 -0.24 -27.60
CA THR A 839 -4.19 -1.50 -27.18
C THR A 839 -3.10 -1.25 -26.15
N LEU A 840 -2.31 -0.17 -26.28
CA LEU A 840 -1.30 0.19 -25.30
C LEU A 840 -1.91 0.57 -23.95
N THR A 841 -3.02 1.28 -23.94
CA THR A 841 -3.76 1.58 -22.68
C THR A 841 -4.33 0.30 -22.06
N ALA A 842 -4.90 -0.58 -22.87
CA ALA A 842 -5.39 -1.88 -22.43
C ALA A 842 -4.24 -2.75 -21.87
N MET A 843 -3.06 -2.71 -22.51
CA MET A 843 -1.85 -3.40 -22.02
C MET A 843 -1.37 -2.85 -20.67
N ALA A 844 -1.34 -1.53 -20.52
CA ALA A 844 -0.99 -0.91 -19.24
C ALA A 844 -1.95 -1.34 -18.13
N ASN A 845 -3.25 -1.32 -18.40
CA ASN A 845 -4.25 -1.82 -17.45
C ASN A 845 -4.09 -3.31 -17.17
N PHE A 846 -3.80 -4.11 -18.18
CA PHE A 846 -3.52 -5.53 -18.03
C PHE A 846 -2.31 -5.77 -17.10
N MET A 847 -1.21 -5.06 -17.32
CA MET A 847 0.00 -5.19 -16.51
C MET A 847 -0.24 -4.74 -15.06
N ASN A 848 -1.02 -3.70 -14.84
CA ASN A 848 -1.27 -3.14 -13.52
C ASN A 848 -2.32 -3.93 -12.72
N ASN A 849 -3.35 -4.48 -13.37
CA ASN A 849 -4.52 -5.01 -12.67
C ASN A 849 -4.73 -6.52 -12.83
N TYR A 850 -4.07 -7.18 -13.80
CA TYR A 850 -4.27 -8.60 -14.12
C TYR A 850 -2.99 -9.42 -14.00
N CYS A 851 -1.84 -8.78 -13.98
CA CYS A 851 -0.55 -9.48 -13.97
C CYS A 851 -0.18 -9.86 -12.55
N LEU A 852 -0.51 -11.08 -12.14
CA LEU A 852 -0.05 -11.68 -10.88
C LEU A 852 1.47 -11.94 -10.85
N LEU A 853 2.18 -11.69 -11.94
CA LEU A 853 3.63 -11.85 -12.06
C LEU A 853 4.45 -10.88 -11.20
N TYR A 854 3.85 -9.74 -10.77
CA TYR A 854 4.52 -8.80 -9.87
C TYR A 854 4.41 -9.16 -8.39
N THR A 855 3.55 -10.11 -8.02
CA THR A 855 3.39 -10.57 -6.63
C THR A 855 4.27 -11.77 -6.29
N SER A 856 5.00 -12.33 -7.25
CA SER A 856 5.99 -13.38 -7.01
C SER A 856 7.27 -13.12 -7.81
N PRO A 857 8.21 -12.32 -7.27
CA PRO A 857 9.49 -12.12 -7.91
C PRO A 857 10.39 -13.32 -7.66
N SER A 858 10.06 -14.48 -8.21
CA SER A 858 11.01 -15.58 -8.26
C SER A 858 11.85 -15.47 -9.54
N PRO A 859 13.19 -15.34 -9.42
CA PRO A 859 14.07 -15.41 -10.58
C PRO A 859 13.97 -16.74 -11.38
N ARG A 860 13.26 -17.73 -10.83
CA ARG A 860 12.99 -19.01 -11.53
C ARG A 860 11.88 -18.89 -12.54
N ASP A 861 10.91 -18.01 -12.34
CA ASP A 861 9.78 -17.86 -13.26
C ASP A 861 10.15 -17.02 -14.50
N MET A 862 11.13 -16.14 -14.39
CA MET A 862 11.70 -15.40 -15.52
C MET A 862 12.58 -16.23 -16.46
N ARG A 863 12.90 -17.48 -16.10
CA ARG A 863 13.68 -18.41 -16.96
C ARG A 863 12.82 -19.37 -17.76
N ARG A 864 11.50 -19.30 -17.65
CA ARG A 864 10.55 -20.17 -18.35
C ARG A 864 9.60 -19.45 -19.31
N SER A 865 9.75 -18.13 -19.45
CA SER A 865 9.06 -17.34 -20.48
C SER A 865 10.03 -16.91 -21.57
#